data_9a76f0c6c2d8931a7d281c730e189398
#
_entry.id   9a76f0c6c2d8931a7d281c730e189398
#
_cell.length_a   1.000
_cell.length_b   1.000
_cell.length_c   1.000
_cell.angle_alpha   90.00
_cell.angle_beta   90.00
_cell.angle_gamma   90.00
#
_symmetry.space_group_name_H-M   'P 1'
#
loop_
_entity.id
_entity.type
_entity.pdbx_description
1 polymer ?
#
loop_
_entity_poly.entity_id
_entity_poly.type
_entity_poly.pdbx_seq_one_letter_code
_entity_poly.pdbx_strand_id
1 'polypeptide(L)'
;MTIRSLSLLACCLLSALAGAEPPATGLVFDGSHPWAVPGKDVALNPTAFSFATWVRVQDNKESQVFLNQGKAGTLTSFYLYNGKVRMLVENKPGSYTFAMAEPPQPGEWTHYAGSYDGQTIRVYRNGKLAAKTKAAGSLAKNKASLFVGSLNDFERFLKGDLADIRVWNRTLADSEIAAVYAGETGGELDNELLARWTAESKQDTQLASLPPGTLTARQLKMGSLLINEKADGFHGIWYYNQKIPNEYVYKYSGGLGTYCAKHIPMAWYAPKANKTFFCYGGTDEQNSTLYHMVSYYDHATGMVARPTVLLDKKTTDAHDNPVINIDDDGYIWIFSSSHGTGRPSYISRSAKPYDIDKFELVWTGNFSYPQPWYMPGQGFLFLHTYYKGGRGLNMWTSQDCKTWTKRRLLSHIEMGQYQVSFRGDGKLGTAFNMHPAGKGLNWRTNLYYMETKDFGKTWQTVDGKTLDLPILKKDNPALVAEYQSKARNVYMKDVSYDSKGNPIILVVTSGGYASGPANDPRTWTTARWTGSEWDIREAFKSDNNYDTGPLYVESDTTWRIIGPTQPGPQPYNPGGEIAMWLTKDAGAHWEMVKQMTANSEFNHTYVRRPVNAQPDFYGIWADGHGRQPSKSRLYYCNQAGDVFRLPEVVTEPMVKAEKLD
;
A
#
# COMPACT_ATOMS: atom_id res chain seq x y z
N MET A 1 58.58 39.74 53.39
CA MET A 1 57.25 40.35 53.15
C MET A 1 56.77 39.86 51.82
N THR A 2 56.07 38.84 51.88
CA THR A 2 54.72 38.45 51.51
C THR A 2 54.44 38.56 50.01
N ILE A 3 54.64 37.42 49.36
CA ILE A 3 54.02 37.07 48.07
C ILE A 3 52.77 36.24 48.42
N ARG A 4 51.57 36.80 48.27
CA ARG A 4 50.30 36.09 48.20
C ARG A 4 49.32 36.98 47.41
N SER A 5 48.98 36.61 46.21
CA SER A 5 47.76 36.95 45.49
C SER A 5 47.96 36.80 43.97
N LEU A 6 47.94 35.59 43.44
CA LEU A 6 47.72 35.31 42.01
C LEU A 6 47.39 33.80 41.85
N SER A 7 46.27 33.38 42.37
CA SER A 7 45.79 32.02 42.15
C SER A 7 44.27 31.95 42.40
N LEU A 8 43.47 32.75 41.66
CA LEU A 8 42.00 32.62 41.69
C LEU A 8 41.32 33.12 40.40
N LEU A 9 41.99 33.04 39.28
CA LEU A 9 41.33 33.41 38.00
C LEU A 9 41.55 32.39 36.88
N ALA A 10 41.95 31.16 37.20
CA ALA A 10 42.21 30.11 36.19
C ALA A 10 41.23 28.91 36.31
N CYS A 11 40.16 28.99 37.12
CA CYS A 11 39.24 27.88 37.31
C CYS A 11 37.88 28.02 36.65
N CYS A 12 37.58 29.11 35.91
CA CYS A 12 36.29 29.34 35.26
C CYS A 12 36.33 29.23 33.74
N LEU A 13 37.36 28.72 33.13
CA LEU A 13 37.47 28.61 31.66
C LEU A 13 37.67 27.18 31.12
N LEU A 14 37.48 26.16 31.95
CA LEU A 14 37.59 24.74 31.55
C LEU A 14 36.32 23.93 31.67
N SER A 15 35.16 24.54 31.97
CA SER A 15 33.85 23.83 32.05
C SER A 15 33.04 23.85 30.73
N ALA A 16 33.64 24.22 29.61
CA ALA A 16 32.89 24.34 28.33
C ALA A 16 33.10 23.18 27.34
N LEU A 17 33.52 21.99 27.81
CA LEU A 17 33.72 20.82 26.94
C LEU A 17 33.18 19.49 27.53
N ALA A 18 32.48 19.51 28.62
CA ALA A 18 31.70 18.34 29.04
C ALA A 18 30.41 18.31 28.19
N GLY A 19 30.26 17.37 27.29
CA GLY A 19 29.00 17.13 26.60
C GLY A 19 27.90 16.86 27.64
N ALA A 20 26.69 17.34 27.39
CA ALA A 20 25.56 17.07 28.28
C ALA A 20 25.40 15.56 28.47
N GLU A 21 25.15 15.12 29.69
CA GLU A 21 24.83 13.73 29.99
C GLU A 21 23.44 13.41 29.43
N PRO A 22 23.32 12.34 28.63
CA PRO A 22 22.01 11.91 28.13
C PRO A 22 21.11 11.51 29.32
N PRO A 23 19.78 11.67 29.20
CA PRO A 23 18.85 11.20 30.21
C PRO A 23 18.99 9.70 30.48
N ALA A 24 18.98 9.30 31.75
CA ALA A 24 19.08 7.90 32.17
C ALA A 24 17.89 7.07 31.65
N THR A 25 16.70 7.70 31.56
CA THR A 25 15.45 7.07 31.14
C THR A 25 14.69 7.96 30.15
N GLY A 26 13.86 7.34 29.31
CA GLY A 26 12.98 8.02 28.37
C GLY A 26 11.59 7.39 28.31
N LEU A 27 10.71 8.03 27.57
CA LEU A 27 9.43 7.46 27.16
C LEU A 27 9.70 6.40 26.09
N VAL A 28 9.31 5.17 26.36
CA VAL A 28 9.51 4.03 25.45
C VAL A 28 8.40 3.97 24.43
N PHE A 29 8.78 3.82 23.15
CA PHE A 29 7.89 3.63 22.00
C PHE A 29 8.20 2.28 21.34
N ASP A 30 7.19 1.44 21.28
CA ASP A 30 7.27 0.06 20.77
C ASP A 30 6.91 -0.07 19.28
N GLY A 31 6.61 1.05 18.64
CA GLY A 31 6.12 1.08 17.26
C GLY A 31 4.60 0.93 17.13
N SER A 32 3.82 1.09 18.20
CA SER A 32 2.37 0.87 18.16
C SER A 32 1.53 1.86 18.98
N HIS A 33 2.08 2.51 20.00
CA HIS A 33 1.30 3.33 20.93
C HIS A 33 1.84 4.76 21.02
N PRO A 34 1.43 5.67 20.11
CA PRO A 34 1.83 7.07 20.16
C PRO A 34 1.04 7.84 21.22
N TRP A 35 1.52 9.05 21.51
CA TRP A 35 0.81 10.02 22.32
C TRP A 35 0.27 11.14 21.45
N ALA A 36 -0.87 11.72 21.80
CA ALA A 36 -1.43 12.87 21.09
C ALA A 36 -2.02 13.91 22.04
N VAL A 37 -1.79 15.17 21.72
CA VAL A 37 -2.52 16.31 22.26
C VAL A 37 -3.64 16.64 21.31
N PRO A 38 -4.91 16.69 21.74
CA PRO A 38 -6.03 17.05 20.86
C PRO A 38 -5.81 18.40 20.19
N GLY A 39 -6.13 18.51 18.92
CA GLY A 39 -5.85 19.72 18.12
C GLY A 39 -6.55 20.99 18.60
N LYS A 40 -7.68 20.87 19.33
CA LYS A 40 -8.33 22.01 19.99
C LYS A 40 -7.48 22.62 21.11
N ASP A 41 -6.57 21.86 21.69
CA ASP A 41 -5.72 22.24 22.83
C ASP A 41 -4.32 22.70 22.36
N VAL A 42 -3.99 22.52 21.05
CA VAL A 42 -2.71 22.92 20.48
C VAL A 42 -2.81 24.27 19.79
N ALA A 43 -2.16 25.28 20.33
CA ALA A 43 -2.08 26.62 19.76
C ALA A 43 -0.64 26.95 19.34
N LEU A 44 -0.07 26.16 18.41
CA LEU A 44 1.27 26.42 17.90
C LEU A 44 1.28 27.71 17.06
N ASN A 45 2.24 28.62 17.34
CA ASN A 45 2.40 29.83 16.57
C ASN A 45 2.77 29.48 15.12
N PRO A 46 1.99 29.93 14.13
CA PRO A 46 2.19 29.52 12.74
C PRO A 46 3.47 30.09 12.09
N THR A 47 4.12 31.07 12.73
CA THR A 47 5.33 31.72 12.22
C THR A 47 6.54 31.60 13.12
N ALA A 48 6.39 31.09 14.37
CA ALA A 48 7.50 30.99 15.30
C ALA A 48 7.26 29.84 16.29
N PHE A 49 8.06 28.79 16.22
CA PHE A 49 8.01 27.66 17.16
C PHE A 49 9.33 26.90 17.21
N SER A 50 9.51 26.14 18.27
CA SER A 50 10.66 25.26 18.44
C SER A 50 10.28 23.92 19.06
N PHE A 51 11.02 22.87 18.70
CA PHE A 51 10.97 21.54 19.28
C PHE A 51 12.35 21.12 19.74
N ALA A 52 12.44 20.39 20.84
CA ALA A 52 13.67 19.74 21.27
C ALA A 52 13.36 18.40 21.95
N THR A 53 14.24 17.41 21.76
CA THR A 53 14.13 16.11 22.43
C THR A 53 15.43 15.30 22.30
N TRP A 54 15.73 14.48 23.28
CA TRP A 54 16.66 13.39 23.15
C TRP A 54 16.00 12.21 22.44
N VAL A 55 16.71 11.58 21.51
CA VAL A 55 16.22 10.49 20.66
C VAL A 55 17.18 9.31 20.75
N ARG A 56 16.66 8.11 20.99
CA ARG A 56 17.37 6.84 20.89
C ARG A 56 16.53 5.88 20.06
N VAL A 57 16.94 5.60 18.83
CA VAL A 57 16.19 4.71 17.91
C VAL A 57 16.80 3.31 17.94
N GLN A 58 15.97 2.29 17.70
CA GLN A 58 16.44 0.91 17.53
C GLN A 58 17.06 0.70 16.14
N ASP A 59 16.58 1.45 15.13
CA ASP A 59 16.99 1.37 13.74
C ASP A 59 16.85 2.74 13.08
N ASN A 60 17.78 3.12 12.25
CA ASN A 60 17.77 4.39 11.52
C ASN A 60 17.43 4.25 10.02
N LYS A 61 16.98 3.08 9.58
CA LYS A 61 16.63 2.80 8.17
C LYS A 61 15.16 3.08 7.87
N GLU A 62 14.26 2.84 8.83
CA GLU A 62 12.83 3.08 8.66
C GLU A 62 12.46 4.53 8.94
N SER A 63 11.36 5.00 8.35
CA SER A 63 10.80 6.33 8.64
C SER A 63 10.10 6.30 9.98
N GLN A 64 10.52 7.17 10.90
CA GLN A 64 10.02 7.24 12.27
C GLN A 64 9.81 8.71 12.66
N VAL A 65 8.73 9.02 13.31
CA VAL A 65 8.37 10.40 13.67
C VAL A 65 8.57 10.62 15.17
N PHE A 66 9.22 11.71 15.52
CA PHE A 66 9.40 12.14 16.91
C PHE A 66 8.24 13.03 17.35
N LEU A 67 7.95 14.08 16.56
CA LEU A 67 6.86 15.01 16.77
C LEU A 67 6.21 15.37 15.44
N ASN A 68 4.90 15.47 15.42
CA ASN A 68 4.14 15.86 14.23
C ASN A 68 2.88 16.63 14.57
N GLN A 69 2.64 17.74 13.88
CA GLN A 69 1.34 18.42 13.87
C GLN A 69 0.78 18.43 12.46
N GLY A 70 -0.40 17.89 12.29
CA GLY A 70 -1.09 17.78 11.00
C GLY A 70 -1.62 16.35 10.75
N LYS A 71 -2.53 16.21 9.76
CA LYS A 71 -2.82 14.90 9.14
C LYS A 71 -1.73 14.62 8.09
N ALA A 72 -1.83 13.52 7.37
CA ALA A 72 -0.99 13.23 6.20
C ALA A 72 -1.03 14.40 5.20
N GLY A 73 -0.08 15.29 5.23
CA GLY A 73 -0.13 16.64 4.66
C GLY A 73 0.15 17.66 5.76
N THR A 74 1.07 17.44 6.47
CA THR A 74 1.69 17.90 7.69
C THR A 74 1.99 19.38 7.69
N LEU A 75 1.53 20.09 8.70
CA LEU A 75 1.94 21.50 8.92
C LEU A 75 3.41 21.58 9.33
N THR A 76 3.82 20.75 10.27
CA THR A 76 5.21 20.60 10.70
C THR A 76 5.46 19.20 11.22
N SER A 77 6.64 18.68 10.98
CA SER A 77 7.07 17.37 11.44
C SER A 77 8.56 17.35 11.75
N PHE A 78 8.91 16.65 12.81
CA PHE A 78 10.28 16.38 13.20
C PHE A 78 10.49 14.87 13.22
N TYR A 79 11.27 14.34 12.27
CA TYR A 79 11.24 12.92 11.95
C TYR A 79 12.52 12.39 11.31
N LEU A 80 12.75 11.10 11.44
CA LEU A 80 13.76 10.34 10.70
C LEU A 80 13.17 9.84 9.38
N TYR A 81 13.88 10.09 8.28
CA TYR A 81 13.45 9.62 6.95
C TYR A 81 14.66 9.44 6.03
N ASN A 82 14.77 8.24 5.42
CA ASN A 82 15.89 7.89 4.52
C ASN A 82 17.25 8.19 5.13
N GLY A 83 17.49 7.81 6.39
CA GLY A 83 18.76 8.00 7.08
C GLY A 83 19.12 9.46 7.35
N LYS A 84 18.17 10.37 7.47
CA LYS A 84 18.37 11.76 7.89
C LYS A 84 17.29 12.20 8.85
N VAL A 85 17.63 12.96 9.88
CA VAL A 85 16.66 13.64 10.72
C VAL A 85 16.24 14.93 10.03
N ARG A 86 14.95 15.16 9.92
CA ARG A 86 14.36 16.29 9.21
C ARG A 86 13.42 17.06 10.10
N MET A 87 13.47 18.37 10.02
CA MET A 87 12.37 19.25 10.39
C MET A 87 11.73 19.79 9.12
N LEU A 88 10.42 19.60 9.01
CA LEU A 88 9.61 19.97 7.86
C LEU A 88 8.60 21.03 8.25
N VAL A 89 8.32 21.98 7.36
CA VAL A 89 7.18 22.89 7.41
C VAL A 89 6.44 22.87 6.08
N GLU A 90 5.11 22.91 6.14
CA GLU A 90 4.23 23.16 5.00
C GLU A 90 3.86 24.65 4.99
N ASN A 91 4.56 25.44 4.22
CA ASN A 91 4.34 26.88 4.10
C ASN A 91 3.36 27.29 2.98
N LYS A 92 3.00 26.34 2.12
CA LYS A 92 1.91 26.43 1.13
C LYS A 92 1.26 25.05 1.00
N PRO A 93 -0.05 24.94 0.80
CA PRO A 93 -0.72 23.66 0.65
C PRO A 93 -0.03 22.74 -0.38
N GLY A 94 0.42 21.56 0.05
CA GLY A 94 1.13 20.59 -0.79
C GLY A 94 2.60 20.92 -1.08
N SER A 95 3.15 22.02 -0.53
CA SER A 95 4.55 22.41 -0.69
C SER A 95 5.31 22.26 0.63
N TYR A 96 6.30 21.38 0.64
CA TYR A 96 7.09 21.03 1.83
C TYR A 96 8.50 21.56 1.71
N THR A 97 8.96 22.28 2.72
CA THR A 97 10.35 22.70 2.88
C THR A 97 10.93 22.06 4.13
N PHE A 98 12.17 21.61 4.09
CA PHE A 98 12.79 20.94 5.23
C PHE A 98 14.29 21.25 5.34
N ALA A 99 14.81 21.23 6.57
CA ALA A 99 16.24 21.17 6.89
C ALA A 99 16.57 19.78 7.44
N MET A 100 17.81 19.31 7.24
CA MET A 100 18.23 17.93 7.54
C MET A 100 19.53 17.87 8.34
N ALA A 101 19.59 16.94 9.30
CA ALA A 101 20.80 16.58 10.07
C ALA A 101 21.13 15.09 9.91
N GLU A 102 22.36 14.70 10.29
CA GLU A 102 22.74 13.28 10.34
C GLU A 102 21.89 12.50 11.34
N PRO A 103 21.62 11.21 11.09
CA PRO A 103 20.77 10.39 11.95
C PRO A 103 21.46 10.06 13.29
N PRO A 104 20.72 9.62 14.31
CA PRO A 104 21.31 9.01 15.49
C PRO A 104 21.93 7.66 15.12
N GLN A 105 22.97 7.25 15.86
CA GLN A 105 23.40 5.86 15.82
C GLN A 105 22.36 5.00 16.56
N PRO A 106 21.99 3.82 16.02
CA PRO A 106 21.05 2.92 16.71
C PRO A 106 21.54 2.58 18.13
N GLY A 107 20.65 2.70 19.10
CA GLY A 107 20.95 2.44 20.51
C GLY A 107 21.59 3.60 21.27
N GLU A 108 22.06 4.65 20.61
CA GLU A 108 22.70 5.81 21.25
C GLU A 108 21.75 7.01 21.37
N TRP A 109 21.83 7.70 22.51
CA TRP A 109 21.13 8.95 22.70
C TRP A 109 21.76 10.08 21.87
N THR A 110 20.94 10.79 21.13
CA THR A 110 21.33 12.00 20.40
C THR A 110 20.29 13.09 20.64
N HIS A 111 20.71 14.28 21.00
CA HIS A 111 19.80 15.41 21.15
C HIS A 111 19.56 16.08 19.80
N TYR A 112 18.30 16.32 19.49
CA TYR A 112 17.87 17.10 18.35
C TYR A 112 16.98 18.25 18.79
N ALA A 113 17.15 19.40 18.13
CA ALA A 113 16.21 20.49 18.20
C ALA A 113 15.92 21.04 16.81
N GLY A 114 14.77 21.64 16.65
CA GLY A 114 14.36 22.30 15.42
C GLY A 114 13.63 23.60 15.74
N SER A 115 13.90 24.66 14.96
CA SER A 115 13.20 25.94 15.12
C SER A 115 12.77 26.51 13.77
N TYR A 116 11.68 27.27 13.80
CA TYR A 116 11.14 28.02 12.66
C TYR A 116 10.81 29.44 13.08
N ASP A 117 11.22 30.43 12.27
CA ASP A 117 11.05 31.86 12.52
C ASP A 117 10.17 32.57 11.47
N GLY A 118 9.40 31.81 10.70
CA GLY A 118 8.58 32.34 9.60
C GLY A 118 9.36 32.53 8.30
N GLN A 119 10.69 32.39 8.31
CA GLN A 119 11.56 32.55 7.14
C GLN A 119 12.58 31.44 6.97
N THR A 120 12.99 30.80 8.07
CA THR A 120 14.08 29.83 8.09
C THR A 120 13.78 28.69 9.02
N ILE A 121 13.93 27.46 8.53
CA ILE A 121 13.98 26.25 9.32
C ILE A 121 15.41 26.01 9.75
N ARG A 122 15.65 25.70 11.03
CA ARG A 122 16.96 25.29 11.57
C ARG A 122 16.81 23.95 12.25
N VAL A 123 17.81 23.09 12.07
CA VAL A 123 17.93 21.81 12.76
C VAL A 123 19.27 21.79 13.50
N TYR A 124 19.22 21.39 14.75
CA TYR A 124 20.37 21.28 15.64
C TYR A 124 20.58 19.84 16.04
N ARG A 125 21.84 19.46 16.21
CA ARG A 125 22.26 18.15 16.73
C ARG A 125 23.26 18.37 17.86
N ASN A 126 22.97 17.81 19.04
CA ASN A 126 23.79 17.96 20.24
C ASN A 126 24.12 19.43 20.54
N GLY A 127 23.09 20.28 20.58
CA GLY A 127 23.19 21.69 20.90
C GLY A 127 23.79 22.58 19.79
N LYS A 128 24.25 22.04 18.68
CA LYS A 128 24.91 22.79 17.59
C LYS A 128 24.07 22.81 16.33
N LEU A 129 24.04 23.95 15.62
CA LEU A 129 23.36 24.09 14.35
C LEU A 129 23.95 23.10 13.33
N ALA A 130 23.12 22.18 12.85
CA ALA A 130 23.49 21.18 11.85
C ALA A 130 23.10 21.59 10.42
N ALA A 131 21.95 22.25 10.26
CA ALA A 131 21.48 22.72 8.97
C ALA A 131 20.46 23.84 9.13
N LYS A 132 20.34 24.68 8.06
CA LYS A 132 19.29 25.69 7.91
C LYS A 132 18.80 25.76 6.47
N THR A 133 17.51 26.05 6.28
CA THR A 133 16.89 26.17 4.95
C THR A 133 15.91 27.33 4.94
N LYS A 134 15.95 28.17 3.91
CA LYS A 134 14.96 29.24 3.71
C LYS A 134 13.58 28.64 3.43
N ALA A 135 12.56 29.09 4.17
CA ALA A 135 11.20 28.60 4.09
C ALA A 135 10.24 29.72 4.50
N ALA A 136 10.09 30.73 3.66
CA ALA A 136 9.24 31.88 3.98
C ALA A 136 7.76 31.51 3.95
N GLY A 137 7.02 31.94 4.97
CA GLY A 137 5.57 31.84 5.06
C GLY A 137 5.04 31.44 6.44
N SER A 138 3.74 31.53 6.60
CA SER A 138 3.03 31.08 7.79
C SER A 138 2.52 29.65 7.57
N LEU A 139 2.58 28.81 8.60
CA LEU A 139 1.89 27.52 8.57
C LEU A 139 0.38 27.74 8.37
N ALA A 140 -0.29 26.85 7.66
CA ALA A 140 -1.72 26.88 7.55
C ALA A 140 -2.37 26.76 8.94
N LYS A 141 -3.35 27.61 9.25
CA LYS A 141 -4.12 27.48 10.51
C LYS A 141 -4.94 26.21 10.46
N ASN A 142 -4.73 25.31 11.38
CA ASN A 142 -5.56 24.12 11.53
C ASN A 142 -5.75 23.72 13.01
N LYS A 143 -6.68 22.82 13.22
CA LYS A 143 -6.99 22.20 14.52
C LYS A 143 -6.44 20.79 14.60
N ALA A 144 -5.32 20.50 13.95
CA ALA A 144 -4.74 19.16 13.96
C ALA A 144 -4.05 18.86 15.30
N SER A 145 -4.16 17.62 15.71
CA SER A 145 -3.48 17.13 16.91
C SER A 145 -1.96 17.19 16.76
N LEU A 146 -1.28 17.37 17.89
CA LEU A 146 0.16 17.18 18.00
C LEU A 146 0.43 15.74 18.43
N PHE A 147 1.09 14.98 17.59
CA PHE A 147 1.46 13.60 17.83
C PHE A 147 2.91 13.52 18.35
N VAL A 148 3.15 12.62 19.28
CA VAL A 148 4.47 12.27 19.82
C VAL A 148 4.71 10.80 19.55
N GLY A 149 5.78 10.48 18.83
CA GLY A 149 6.14 9.12 18.46
C GLY A 149 5.39 8.55 17.24
N SER A 150 4.69 9.38 16.47
CA SER A 150 4.06 8.95 15.20
C SER A 150 3.72 10.13 14.29
N LEU A 151 3.43 9.83 13.01
CA LEU A 151 2.91 10.83 12.07
C LEU A 151 1.43 11.17 12.38
N ASN A 152 0.68 10.17 12.78
CA ASN A 152 -0.73 10.22 13.14
C ASN A 152 -1.08 8.97 13.95
N ASP A 153 -2.34 8.62 14.06
CA ASP A 153 -2.82 7.46 14.81
C ASP A 153 -2.53 6.08 14.15
N PHE A 154 -1.93 6.05 12.95
CA PHE A 154 -1.72 4.81 12.19
C PHE A 154 -0.44 4.74 11.34
N GLU A 155 0.44 5.77 11.33
CA GLU A 155 1.63 5.78 10.46
C GLU A 155 2.93 6.20 11.14
N ARG A 156 4.05 5.62 10.67
CA ARG A 156 5.43 6.01 10.99
C ARG A 156 5.71 6.10 12.47
N PHE A 157 5.32 5.05 13.17
CA PHE A 157 5.55 4.95 14.60
C PHE A 157 7.03 4.89 14.93
N LEU A 158 7.40 5.51 16.04
CA LEU A 158 8.73 5.43 16.61
C LEU A 158 8.94 4.05 17.26
N LYS A 159 10.10 3.45 16.99
CA LYS A 159 10.65 2.30 17.73
C LYS A 159 11.93 2.75 18.41
N GLY A 160 11.83 3.05 19.69
CA GLY A 160 12.92 3.63 20.46
C GLY A 160 12.44 4.46 21.61
N ASP A 161 13.23 5.44 22.03
CA ASP A 161 12.92 6.26 23.18
C ASP A 161 13.03 7.75 22.84
N LEU A 162 12.17 8.55 23.46
CA LEU A 162 12.28 10.01 23.54
C LEU A 162 12.43 10.45 24.99
N ALA A 163 13.26 11.43 25.24
CA ALA A 163 13.39 12.00 26.57
C ALA A 163 13.49 13.53 26.54
N ASP A 164 13.02 14.17 27.59
CA ASP A 164 12.96 15.62 27.74
C ASP A 164 12.43 16.32 26.48
N ILE A 165 11.20 15.95 26.10
CA ILE A 165 10.51 16.47 24.93
C ILE A 165 9.98 17.84 25.26
N ARG A 166 10.37 18.86 24.51
CA ARG A 166 9.96 20.25 24.74
C ARG A 166 9.37 20.88 23.48
N VAL A 167 8.35 21.69 23.66
CA VAL A 167 7.62 22.41 22.60
C VAL A 167 7.42 23.85 23.03
N TRP A 168 7.90 24.80 22.22
CA TRP A 168 7.74 26.23 22.46
C TRP A 168 6.92 26.88 21.34
N ASN A 169 6.18 27.92 21.73
CA ASN A 169 5.40 28.77 20.83
C ASN A 169 6.21 29.96 20.28
N ARG A 170 7.52 29.88 20.35
CA ARG A 170 8.50 30.85 19.85
C ARG A 170 9.72 30.17 19.25
N THR A 171 10.47 30.94 18.48
CA THR A 171 11.79 30.53 18.00
C THR A 171 12.82 30.66 19.12
N LEU A 172 13.56 29.60 19.41
CA LEU A 172 14.72 29.65 20.30
C LEU A 172 15.97 30.13 19.56
N ALA A 173 16.78 30.91 20.24
CA ALA A 173 18.13 31.30 19.78
C ALA A 173 19.13 30.13 19.88
N ASP A 174 20.24 30.21 19.16
CA ASP A 174 21.28 29.18 19.18
C ASP A 174 21.83 28.93 20.59
N SER A 175 21.98 29.98 21.42
CA SER A 175 22.39 29.89 22.82
C SER A 175 21.36 29.18 23.70
N GLU A 176 20.07 29.41 23.48
CA GLU A 176 19.00 28.75 24.20
C GLU A 176 18.93 27.25 23.84
N ILE A 177 19.14 26.90 22.57
CA ILE A 177 19.23 25.50 22.13
C ILE A 177 20.43 24.80 22.79
N ALA A 178 21.56 25.49 22.92
CA ALA A 178 22.72 24.96 23.64
C ALA A 178 22.45 24.74 25.13
N ALA A 179 21.73 25.67 25.78
CA ALA A 179 21.28 25.55 27.18
C ALA A 179 20.31 24.38 27.36
N VAL A 180 19.33 24.22 26.45
CA VAL A 180 18.41 23.05 26.45
C VAL A 180 19.20 21.74 26.31
N TYR A 181 20.18 21.68 25.43
CA TYR A 181 21.05 20.51 25.30
C TYR A 181 21.83 20.24 26.58
N ALA A 182 22.34 21.29 27.25
CA ALA A 182 23.03 21.18 28.56
C ALA A 182 22.10 20.74 29.72
N GLY A 183 20.81 20.60 29.47
CA GLY A 183 19.82 20.18 30.48
C GLY A 183 19.25 21.33 31.29
N GLU A 184 19.52 22.58 30.92
CA GLU A 184 19.01 23.75 31.64
C GLU A 184 17.50 23.87 31.56
N THR A 185 16.91 24.44 32.60
CA THR A 185 15.46 24.69 32.73
C THR A 185 15.24 25.98 33.49
N GLY A 186 14.06 26.57 33.35
CA GLY A 186 13.71 27.80 34.04
C GLY A 186 14.16 29.08 33.31
N GLY A 187 13.87 30.24 33.88
CA GLY A 187 14.22 31.52 33.31
C GLY A 187 13.59 31.78 31.93
N GLU A 188 14.41 32.25 31.00
CA GLU A 188 13.95 32.57 29.64
C GLU A 188 13.49 31.33 28.85
N LEU A 189 13.99 30.15 29.21
CA LEU A 189 13.57 28.88 28.55
C LEU A 189 12.11 28.52 28.84
N ASP A 190 11.54 29.02 29.91
CA ASP A 190 10.13 28.80 30.27
C ASP A 190 9.17 29.72 29.54
N ASN A 191 9.69 30.79 28.89
CA ASN A 191 8.87 31.71 28.14
C ASN A 191 8.25 31.00 26.92
N GLU A 192 6.91 31.03 26.84
CA GLU A 192 6.12 30.40 25.77
C GLU A 192 6.36 28.89 25.62
N LEU A 193 6.80 28.21 26.69
CA LEU A 193 6.90 26.76 26.73
C LEU A 193 5.48 26.17 26.82
N LEU A 194 5.07 25.46 25.77
CA LEU A 194 3.76 24.80 25.70
C LEU A 194 3.79 23.44 26.39
N ALA A 195 4.89 22.71 26.24
CA ALA A 195 5.03 21.39 26.84
C ALA A 195 6.48 21.04 27.18
N ARG A 196 6.65 20.35 28.30
CA ARG A 196 7.85 19.60 28.66
C ARG A 196 7.44 18.24 29.20
N TRP A 197 7.80 17.17 28.48
CA TRP A 197 7.48 15.81 28.88
C TRP A 197 8.76 15.00 29.10
N THR A 198 8.80 14.32 30.23
CA THR A 198 9.86 13.39 30.63
C THR A 198 9.25 12.03 30.97
N ALA A 199 10.05 11.03 31.29
CA ALA A 199 9.54 9.75 31.77
C ALA A 199 8.63 9.90 33.02
N GLU A 200 8.94 10.86 33.90
CA GLU A 200 8.18 11.15 35.12
C GLU A 200 6.84 11.86 34.84
N SER A 201 6.68 12.47 33.66
CA SER A 201 5.42 13.09 33.24
C SER A 201 4.32 12.04 32.95
N LYS A 202 4.69 10.78 32.84
CA LYS A 202 3.76 9.70 32.48
C LYS A 202 2.94 9.27 33.70
N GLN A 203 1.62 9.40 33.58
CA GLN A 203 0.64 8.92 34.53
C GLN A 203 -0.37 8.03 33.79
N ASP A 204 -0.19 6.71 33.88
CA ASP A 204 -1.00 5.73 33.18
C ASP A 204 -1.06 6.02 31.65
N THR A 205 -2.21 6.46 31.15
CA THR A 205 -2.48 6.80 29.73
C THR A 205 -2.39 8.30 29.45
N GLN A 206 -1.89 9.10 30.38
CA GLN A 206 -1.69 10.54 30.24
C GLN A 206 -0.22 10.90 30.38
N LEU A 207 0.17 11.93 29.64
CA LEU A 207 1.49 12.55 29.68
C LEU A 207 1.28 14.04 29.98
N ALA A 208 1.26 14.37 31.25
CA ALA A 208 1.07 15.75 31.71
C ALA A 208 2.37 16.54 31.55
N SER A 209 2.30 17.75 30.99
CA SER A 209 3.47 18.61 30.91
C SER A 209 3.94 19.01 32.31
N LEU A 210 5.26 19.04 32.48
CA LEU A 210 5.87 19.69 33.67
C LEU A 210 5.66 21.21 33.56
N PRO A 211 5.42 21.91 34.68
CA PRO A 211 5.27 23.37 34.68
C PRO A 211 6.51 24.07 34.07
N PRO A 212 6.33 25.25 33.40
CA PRO A 212 5.09 25.97 33.18
C PRO A 212 4.25 25.50 32.01
N GLY A 213 4.65 24.44 31.28
CA GLY A 213 3.89 23.91 30.14
C GLY A 213 2.52 23.35 30.56
N THR A 214 1.52 23.49 29.71
CA THR A 214 0.11 23.19 30.05
C THR A 214 -0.48 22.03 29.20
N LEU A 215 0.21 21.58 28.15
CA LEU A 215 -0.32 20.56 27.27
C LEU A 215 -0.29 19.17 27.91
N THR A 216 -1.39 18.45 27.80
CA THR A 216 -1.48 17.05 28.21
C THR A 216 -1.68 16.19 26.97
N ALA A 217 -0.73 15.29 26.71
CA ALA A 217 -0.89 14.26 25.70
C ALA A 217 -1.56 13.01 26.32
N ARG A 218 -2.38 12.34 25.51
CA ARG A 218 -3.01 11.08 25.90
C ARG A 218 -2.42 9.98 25.06
N GLN A 219 -2.13 8.84 25.68
CA GLN A 219 -1.76 7.66 24.93
C GLN A 219 -2.96 7.25 24.08
N LEU A 220 -2.73 7.22 22.79
CA LEU A 220 -3.75 6.71 21.91
C LEU A 220 -3.77 5.19 22.11
N LYS A 221 -4.88 4.69 22.65
CA LYS A 221 -5.20 3.28 22.41
C LYS A 221 -5.39 3.20 20.91
N MET A 222 -4.49 2.51 20.23
CA MET A 222 -4.84 2.01 18.92
C MET A 222 -6.13 1.23 19.12
N GLY A 223 -7.25 1.75 18.65
CA GLY A 223 -8.40 0.92 18.38
C GLY A 223 -7.83 -0.28 17.65
N SER A 224 -8.24 -1.50 18.00
CA SER A 224 -7.73 -2.70 17.34
C SER A 224 -7.60 -2.40 15.86
N LEU A 225 -6.38 -2.50 15.29
CA LEU A 225 -6.17 -2.29 13.86
C LEU A 225 -7.20 -3.08 13.06
N LEU A 226 -7.56 -4.24 13.57
CA LEU A 226 -8.59 -5.09 13.04
C LEU A 226 -9.93 -4.73 13.70
N ILE A 227 -10.91 -4.43 12.86
CA ILE A 227 -12.28 -4.08 13.26
C ILE A 227 -13.04 -5.35 13.64
N ASN A 228 -13.04 -6.37 12.75
CA ASN A 228 -13.72 -7.65 12.95
C ASN A 228 -15.22 -7.50 13.24
N GLU A 229 -15.89 -6.56 12.60
CA GLU A 229 -17.32 -6.32 12.74
C GLU A 229 -18.08 -6.70 11.47
N LYS A 230 -19.33 -7.11 11.59
CA LYS A 230 -20.16 -7.39 10.43
C LYS A 230 -20.67 -6.08 9.82
N ALA A 231 -20.46 -5.93 8.51
CA ALA A 231 -21.03 -4.82 7.77
C ALA A 231 -22.56 -4.99 7.59
N ASP A 232 -23.24 -3.92 7.26
CA ASP A 232 -24.67 -3.88 6.99
C ASP A 232 -25.03 -4.17 5.53
N GLY A 233 -24.02 -4.38 4.66
CA GLY A 233 -24.23 -4.70 3.25
C GLY A 233 -22.92 -4.81 2.47
N PHE A 234 -23.05 -4.99 1.16
CA PHE A 234 -21.94 -5.09 0.23
C PHE A 234 -21.73 -3.72 -0.44
N HIS A 235 -20.88 -2.88 0.18
CA HIS A 235 -20.53 -1.56 -0.34
C HIS A 235 -19.09 -1.58 -0.86
N GLY A 236 -18.94 -1.52 -2.17
CA GLY A 236 -17.63 -1.43 -2.82
C GLY A 236 -17.09 0.01 -2.83
N ILE A 237 -15.78 0.18 -2.68
CA ILE A 237 -15.17 1.48 -2.96
C ILE A 237 -14.99 1.69 -4.45
N TRP A 238 -15.40 2.85 -4.96
CA TRP A 238 -15.11 3.25 -6.33
C TRP A 238 -13.86 4.09 -6.37
N TYR A 239 -12.87 3.63 -7.12
CA TYR A 239 -11.60 4.31 -7.30
C TYR A 239 -11.57 5.11 -8.60
N TYR A 240 -11.09 6.34 -8.55
CA TYR A 240 -10.82 7.19 -9.71
C TYR A 240 -9.56 8.01 -9.46
N ASN A 241 -8.69 8.13 -10.46
CA ASN A 241 -7.42 8.83 -10.31
C ASN A 241 -6.87 9.33 -11.65
N GLN A 242 -5.91 10.25 -11.56
CA GLN A 242 -5.23 10.90 -12.67
C GLN A 242 -6.22 11.62 -13.60
N LYS A 243 -6.72 12.76 -13.12
CA LYS A 243 -7.58 13.65 -13.91
C LYS A 243 -6.87 14.07 -15.20
N ILE A 244 -7.59 13.96 -16.33
CA ILE A 244 -7.12 14.34 -17.66
C ILE A 244 -8.03 15.45 -18.22
N PRO A 245 -7.48 16.39 -19.02
CA PRO A 245 -8.24 17.56 -19.50
C PRO A 245 -9.04 17.24 -20.78
N ASN A 246 -9.87 16.21 -20.73
CA ASN A 246 -10.77 15.84 -21.84
C ASN A 246 -12.07 15.24 -21.30
N GLU A 247 -12.96 14.79 -22.20
CA GLU A 247 -14.28 14.24 -21.88
C GLU A 247 -14.26 12.96 -21.04
N TYR A 248 -13.14 12.22 -21.00
CA TYR A 248 -12.99 10.99 -20.21
C TYR A 248 -12.67 11.26 -18.74
N VAL A 249 -12.32 12.48 -18.38
CA VAL A 249 -12.10 13.03 -17.03
C VAL A 249 -11.02 12.32 -16.23
N TYR A 250 -11.05 10.99 -16.13
CA TYR A 250 -10.08 10.19 -15.39
C TYR A 250 -9.44 9.12 -16.28
N LYS A 251 -8.14 8.96 -16.12
CA LYS A 251 -7.39 7.90 -16.77
C LYS A 251 -7.67 6.53 -16.14
N TYR A 252 -7.91 6.49 -14.83
CA TYR A 252 -8.19 5.29 -14.08
C TYR A 252 -9.49 5.43 -13.31
N SER A 253 -10.30 4.39 -13.39
CA SER A 253 -11.46 4.19 -12.54
C SER A 253 -11.70 2.69 -12.39
N GLY A 254 -12.32 2.27 -11.29
CA GLY A 254 -12.64 0.87 -11.08
C GLY A 254 -13.03 0.54 -9.64
N GLY A 255 -13.70 -0.59 -9.49
CA GLY A 255 -14.05 -1.18 -8.21
C GLY A 255 -13.11 -2.32 -7.78
N LEU A 256 -13.44 -3.03 -6.70
CA LEU A 256 -12.67 -4.15 -6.13
C LEU A 256 -11.17 -3.86 -5.92
N GLY A 257 -10.75 -2.61 -5.82
CA GLY A 257 -9.39 -2.25 -5.66
C GLY A 257 -8.43 -2.63 -6.74
N THR A 258 -8.79 -2.39 -7.85
CA THR A 258 -8.28 -3.03 -9.00
C THR A 258 -7.42 -2.20 -9.84
N TYR A 259 -6.71 -1.32 -9.24
CA TYR A 259 -5.67 -0.70 -10.00
C TYR A 259 -4.80 -1.80 -10.65
N CYS A 260 -5.06 -2.00 -11.93
CA CYS A 260 -4.20 -2.77 -12.81
C CYS A 260 -4.13 -4.30 -12.59
N ALA A 261 -5.13 -5.00 -12.18
CA ALA A 261 -5.10 -6.47 -12.10
C ALA A 261 -3.93 -7.10 -11.29
N LYS A 262 -3.24 -6.30 -10.46
CA LYS A 262 -2.00 -6.70 -9.78
C LYS A 262 -2.21 -7.17 -8.34
N HIS A 263 -3.43 -7.07 -7.83
CA HIS A 263 -3.83 -7.59 -6.53
C HIS A 263 -4.54 -8.92 -6.76
N ILE A 264 -3.86 -10.02 -6.58
CA ILE A 264 -4.38 -11.38 -6.79
C ILE A 264 -3.80 -12.36 -5.76
N PRO A 265 -4.57 -13.42 -5.43
CA PRO A 265 -5.98 -13.66 -5.75
C PRO A 265 -6.94 -12.84 -4.89
N MET A 266 -8.19 -12.63 -5.36
CA MET A 266 -9.25 -11.96 -4.59
C MET A 266 -10.36 -12.92 -4.16
N ALA A 267 -10.39 -14.12 -4.71
CA ALA A 267 -11.33 -15.17 -4.32
C ALA A 267 -10.67 -16.55 -4.40
N TRP A 268 -11.12 -17.47 -3.53
CA TRP A 268 -10.54 -18.81 -3.38
C TRP A 268 -11.60 -19.82 -2.95
N TYR A 269 -11.78 -20.89 -3.74
CA TYR A 269 -12.63 -21.99 -3.37
C TYR A 269 -11.90 -22.96 -2.43
N ALA A 270 -12.52 -23.26 -1.30
CA ALA A 270 -12.04 -24.19 -0.29
C ALA A 270 -12.90 -25.48 -0.32
N PRO A 271 -12.42 -26.58 -0.91
CA PRO A 271 -13.23 -27.78 -1.11
C PRO A 271 -13.70 -28.45 0.19
N LYS A 272 -12.86 -28.44 1.24
CA LYS A 272 -13.22 -29.00 2.55
C LYS A 272 -14.40 -28.29 3.22
N ALA A 273 -14.58 -27.00 2.94
CA ALA A 273 -15.69 -26.20 3.46
C ALA A 273 -16.86 -26.08 2.45
N ASN A 274 -16.65 -26.46 1.20
CA ASN A 274 -17.54 -26.22 0.08
C ASN A 274 -17.98 -24.75 -0.04
N LYS A 275 -17.00 -23.83 0.10
CA LYS A 275 -17.20 -22.38 0.09
C LYS A 275 -16.19 -21.68 -0.80
N THR A 276 -16.64 -20.64 -1.50
CA THR A 276 -15.73 -19.68 -2.15
C THR A 276 -15.60 -18.45 -1.28
N PHE A 277 -14.44 -18.28 -0.64
CA PHE A 277 -14.10 -17.08 0.12
C PHE A 277 -13.59 -15.99 -0.82
N PHE A 278 -13.96 -14.73 -0.54
CA PHE A 278 -13.50 -13.59 -1.32
C PHE A 278 -13.26 -12.37 -0.43
N CYS A 279 -12.36 -11.51 -0.89
CA CYS A 279 -12.11 -10.20 -0.28
C CYS A 279 -12.30 -9.08 -1.30
N TYR A 280 -12.58 -7.89 -0.82
CA TYR A 280 -12.73 -6.71 -1.67
C TYR A 280 -12.44 -5.42 -0.90
N GLY A 281 -12.21 -4.33 -1.64
CA GLY A 281 -12.22 -2.99 -1.09
C GLY A 281 -13.65 -2.50 -0.91
N GLY A 282 -14.05 -2.33 0.34
CA GLY A 282 -15.30 -1.69 0.72
C GLY A 282 -15.09 -0.25 1.14
N THR A 283 -16.18 0.42 1.52
CA THR A 283 -16.15 1.79 1.99
C THR A 283 -17.31 2.08 2.94
N ASP A 284 -17.27 3.26 3.59
CA ASP A 284 -18.39 3.84 4.31
C ASP A 284 -19.42 4.48 3.35
N GLU A 285 -20.56 4.92 3.88
CA GLU A 285 -21.63 5.57 3.11
C GLU A 285 -21.16 6.83 2.36
N GLN A 286 -20.12 7.49 2.86
CA GLN A 286 -19.55 8.72 2.29
C GLN A 286 -18.45 8.44 1.24
N ASN A 287 -18.12 7.19 0.98
CA ASN A 287 -16.99 6.76 0.12
C ASN A 287 -15.66 7.44 0.53
N SER A 288 -15.44 7.60 1.85
CA SER A 288 -14.37 8.41 2.42
C SER A 288 -13.13 7.61 2.79
N THR A 289 -13.22 6.29 2.89
CA THR A 289 -12.13 5.40 3.29
C THR A 289 -12.23 4.02 2.66
N LEU A 290 -11.10 3.34 2.56
CA LEU A 290 -11.00 1.96 2.06
C LEU A 290 -11.06 0.99 3.22
N TYR A 291 -12.16 0.23 3.30
CA TYR A 291 -12.27 -0.94 4.17
C TYR A 291 -11.79 -2.20 3.46
N HIS A 292 -11.10 -3.06 4.18
CA HIS A 292 -10.86 -4.42 3.73
C HIS A 292 -12.00 -5.31 4.21
N MET A 293 -12.70 -5.90 3.24
CA MET A 293 -13.90 -6.70 3.47
C MET A 293 -13.62 -8.15 3.12
N VAL A 294 -14.22 -9.08 3.89
CA VAL A 294 -14.13 -10.52 3.65
C VAL A 294 -15.53 -11.14 3.74
N SER A 295 -15.85 -12.01 2.78
CA SER A 295 -17.09 -12.77 2.76
C SER A 295 -16.88 -14.14 2.10
N TYR A 296 -17.93 -14.96 1.98
CA TYR A 296 -17.92 -16.21 1.22
C TYR A 296 -19.27 -16.51 0.58
N TYR A 297 -19.23 -17.26 -0.50
CA TYR A 297 -20.37 -17.94 -1.09
C TYR A 297 -20.39 -19.40 -0.62
N ASP A 298 -21.52 -19.86 -0.14
CA ASP A 298 -21.74 -21.23 0.31
C ASP A 298 -22.42 -22.04 -0.80
N HIS A 299 -21.66 -22.99 -1.38
CA HIS A 299 -22.14 -23.80 -2.50
C HIS A 299 -23.24 -24.79 -2.14
N ALA A 300 -23.41 -25.12 -0.84
CA ALA A 300 -24.49 -26.00 -0.39
C ALA A 300 -25.83 -25.29 -0.36
N THR A 301 -25.84 -23.99 -0.06
CA THR A 301 -27.08 -23.21 0.12
C THR A 301 -27.34 -22.22 -1.02
N GLY A 302 -26.33 -21.88 -1.81
CA GLY A 302 -26.38 -20.82 -2.82
C GLY A 302 -26.49 -19.41 -2.21
N MET A 303 -26.10 -19.23 -0.95
CA MET A 303 -26.18 -17.97 -0.21
C MET A 303 -24.80 -17.37 0.01
N VAL A 304 -24.77 -16.06 0.25
CA VAL A 304 -23.56 -15.29 0.54
C VAL A 304 -23.58 -14.84 2.00
N ALA A 305 -22.45 -14.98 2.67
CA ALA A 305 -22.31 -14.57 4.07
C ALA A 305 -22.27 -13.05 4.20
N ARG A 306 -22.90 -12.52 5.26
CA ARG A 306 -22.76 -11.12 5.66
C ARG A 306 -21.27 -10.77 5.80
N PRO A 307 -20.78 -9.72 5.12
CA PRO A 307 -19.36 -9.45 5.08
C PRO A 307 -18.81 -8.97 6.43
N THR A 308 -17.55 -9.30 6.69
CA THR A 308 -16.79 -8.80 7.82
C THR A 308 -15.92 -7.64 7.38
N VAL A 309 -16.00 -6.52 8.09
CA VAL A 309 -15.04 -5.41 8.01
C VAL A 309 -13.77 -5.83 8.74
N LEU A 310 -12.71 -6.16 8.01
CA LEU A 310 -11.45 -6.58 8.60
C LEU A 310 -10.69 -5.41 9.21
N LEU A 311 -10.45 -4.36 8.43
CA LEU A 311 -9.74 -3.16 8.86
C LEU A 311 -10.07 -1.94 7.97
N ASP A 312 -9.77 -0.75 8.50
CA ASP A 312 -9.81 0.51 7.77
C ASP A 312 -8.38 0.94 7.40
N LYS A 313 -8.11 1.11 6.11
CA LYS A 313 -6.80 1.55 5.59
C LYS A 313 -6.55 3.03 5.74
N LYS A 314 -7.54 3.81 6.19
CA LYS A 314 -7.45 5.28 6.37
C LYS A 314 -6.99 6.01 5.10
N THR A 315 -7.39 5.51 3.95
CA THR A 315 -7.09 6.07 2.63
C THR A 315 -8.18 5.67 1.65
N THR A 316 -8.30 6.38 0.54
CA THR A 316 -9.14 5.98 -0.60
C THR A 316 -8.31 5.39 -1.74
N ASP A 317 -7.00 5.16 -1.52
CA ASP A 317 -6.09 4.67 -2.55
C ASP A 317 -6.28 3.17 -2.80
N ALA A 318 -6.81 2.82 -3.95
CA ALA A 318 -7.06 1.42 -4.34
C ALA A 318 -5.79 0.56 -4.48
N HIS A 319 -4.59 1.13 -4.48
CA HIS A 319 -3.37 0.35 -4.40
C HIS A 319 -3.19 -0.34 -3.02
N ASP A 320 -3.95 0.09 -2.03
CA ASP A 320 -3.91 -0.45 -0.67
C ASP A 320 -4.87 -1.63 -0.45
N ASN A 321 -5.43 -2.21 -1.49
CA ASN A 321 -6.45 -3.27 -1.46
C ASN A 321 -5.97 -4.63 -0.94
N PRO A 322 -6.91 -5.46 -0.44
CA PRO A 322 -6.60 -6.80 0.06
C PRO A 322 -6.47 -7.84 -1.05
N VAL A 323 -5.77 -8.92 -0.74
CA VAL A 323 -5.85 -10.22 -1.44
C VAL A 323 -5.95 -11.34 -0.42
N ILE A 324 -6.45 -12.51 -0.87
CA ILE A 324 -6.82 -13.64 -0.02
C ILE A 324 -6.03 -14.90 -0.38
N ASN A 325 -5.69 -15.71 0.62
CA ASN A 325 -5.22 -17.08 0.46
C ASN A 325 -5.87 -17.98 1.52
N ILE A 326 -5.84 -19.29 1.27
CA ILE A 326 -6.24 -20.30 2.23
C ILE A 326 -5.13 -21.35 2.29
N ASP A 327 -4.67 -21.68 3.50
CA ASP A 327 -3.66 -22.71 3.73
C ASP A 327 -4.24 -24.13 3.83
N ASP A 328 -3.39 -25.13 3.98
CA ASP A 328 -3.76 -26.55 4.06
C ASP A 328 -4.65 -26.87 5.28
N ASP A 329 -4.53 -26.08 6.35
CA ASP A 329 -5.32 -26.20 7.58
C ASP A 329 -6.66 -25.45 7.50
N GLY A 330 -6.88 -24.69 6.41
CA GLY A 330 -8.12 -23.94 6.16
C GLY A 330 -8.14 -22.54 6.78
N TYR A 331 -7.04 -22.04 7.31
CA TYR A 331 -6.97 -20.66 7.75
C TYR A 331 -6.99 -19.69 6.57
N ILE A 332 -7.79 -18.64 6.72
CA ILE A 332 -7.90 -17.58 5.72
C ILE A 332 -6.86 -16.50 6.03
N TRP A 333 -6.06 -16.17 5.03
CA TRP A 333 -5.01 -15.16 5.10
C TRP A 333 -5.36 -13.95 4.24
N ILE A 334 -5.32 -12.76 4.82
CA ILE A 334 -5.56 -11.50 4.11
C ILE A 334 -4.27 -10.68 4.11
N PHE A 335 -3.79 -10.36 2.91
CA PHE A 335 -2.64 -9.50 2.68
C PHE A 335 -3.13 -8.10 2.30
N SER A 336 -3.01 -7.19 3.22
CA SER A 336 -3.46 -5.80 3.13
C SER A 336 -2.32 -4.92 2.63
N SER A 337 -2.29 -4.60 1.35
CA SER A 337 -1.20 -3.86 0.72
C SER A 337 -1.12 -2.39 1.10
N SER A 338 -0.05 -1.73 0.64
CA SER A 338 0.12 -0.28 0.67
C SER A 338 0.67 0.23 -0.65
N HIS A 339 0.39 1.49 -0.98
CA HIS A 339 1.00 2.16 -2.12
C HIS A 339 2.32 2.83 -1.71
N GLY A 340 3.43 2.32 -2.23
CA GLY A 340 4.75 2.82 -1.84
C GLY A 340 5.14 2.44 -0.41
N THR A 341 5.97 3.27 0.23
CA THR A 341 6.52 3.02 1.57
C THR A 341 5.94 3.94 2.65
N GLY A 342 4.98 4.80 2.29
CA GLY A 342 4.41 5.80 3.20
C GLY A 342 3.42 5.25 4.21
N ARG A 343 2.72 4.17 3.87
CA ARG A 343 1.73 3.49 4.71
C ARG A 343 2.15 2.04 4.97
N PRO A 344 1.80 1.46 6.13
CA PRO A 344 2.09 0.07 6.41
C PRO A 344 1.19 -0.88 5.61
N SER A 345 1.74 -2.06 5.32
CA SER A 345 1.03 -3.24 4.85
C SER A 345 0.87 -4.22 6.01
N TYR A 346 -0.18 -5.03 5.99
CA TYR A 346 -0.51 -5.95 7.05
C TYR A 346 -0.78 -7.34 6.51
N ILE A 347 -0.52 -8.37 7.32
CA ILE A 347 -0.96 -9.73 7.05
C ILE A 347 -1.78 -10.18 8.25
N SER A 348 -3.01 -10.60 7.99
CA SER A 348 -3.93 -11.10 9.01
C SER A 348 -4.36 -12.52 8.68
N ARG A 349 -4.64 -13.31 9.71
CA ARG A 349 -5.11 -14.68 9.60
C ARG A 349 -6.44 -14.84 10.34
N SER A 350 -7.37 -15.61 9.82
CA SER A 350 -8.60 -15.97 10.56
C SER A 350 -8.26 -16.69 11.86
N ALA A 351 -9.03 -16.43 12.92
CA ALA A 351 -8.82 -17.05 14.23
C ALA A 351 -9.13 -18.56 14.22
N LYS A 352 -9.99 -18.99 13.28
CA LYS A 352 -10.38 -20.39 13.07
C LYS A 352 -10.36 -20.73 11.58
N PRO A 353 -10.16 -22.01 11.21
CA PRO A 353 -10.28 -22.46 9.83
C PRO A 353 -11.67 -22.16 9.25
N TYR A 354 -11.71 -21.69 8.00
CA TYR A 354 -12.92 -21.41 7.23
C TYR A 354 -13.92 -20.45 7.88
N ASP A 355 -13.43 -19.59 8.79
CA ASP A 355 -14.22 -18.64 9.57
C ASP A 355 -13.82 -17.21 9.23
N ILE A 356 -14.84 -16.34 9.03
CA ILE A 356 -14.62 -14.92 8.69
C ILE A 356 -15.02 -13.97 9.82
N ASP A 357 -15.40 -14.46 10.99
CA ASP A 357 -15.91 -13.61 12.06
C ASP A 357 -14.79 -12.85 12.77
N LYS A 358 -13.61 -13.48 12.90
CA LYS A 358 -12.49 -12.88 13.60
C LYS A 358 -11.16 -13.18 12.91
N PHE A 359 -10.36 -12.14 12.74
CA PHE A 359 -8.99 -12.20 12.28
C PHE A 359 -8.01 -11.69 13.33
N GLU A 360 -6.78 -12.15 13.23
CA GLU A 360 -5.65 -11.75 14.07
C GLU A 360 -4.55 -11.17 13.20
N LEU A 361 -3.94 -10.07 13.64
CA LEU A 361 -2.78 -9.49 12.99
C LEU A 361 -1.57 -10.40 13.20
N VAL A 362 -0.93 -10.81 12.10
CA VAL A 362 0.24 -11.70 12.12
C VAL A 362 1.52 -10.94 11.84
N TRP A 363 1.48 -9.97 10.92
CA TRP A 363 2.65 -9.26 10.48
C TRP A 363 2.34 -7.84 10.02
N THR A 364 3.31 -6.94 10.23
CA THR A 364 3.27 -5.55 9.76
C THR A 364 4.60 -5.21 9.06
N GLY A 365 4.52 -4.51 7.94
CA GLY A 365 5.69 -4.05 7.21
C GLY A 365 5.32 -3.30 5.94
N ASN A 366 5.97 -3.58 4.80
CA ASN A 366 5.66 -2.89 3.56
C ASN A 366 5.80 -3.79 2.33
N PHE A 367 4.74 -3.84 1.55
CA PHE A 367 4.68 -4.42 0.20
C PHE A 367 3.54 -3.76 -0.61
N SER A 368 3.69 -3.76 -1.93
CA SER A 368 2.67 -3.25 -2.88
C SER A 368 2.37 -4.29 -3.95
N TYR A 369 1.18 -4.23 -4.54
CA TYR A 369 0.74 -5.18 -5.58
C TYR A 369 0.94 -6.64 -5.16
N PRO A 370 0.31 -7.09 -4.08
CA PRO A 370 0.55 -8.40 -3.50
C PRO A 370 0.03 -9.53 -4.39
N GLN A 371 0.86 -10.54 -4.56
CA GLN A 371 0.56 -11.80 -5.23
C GLN A 371 1.11 -12.94 -4.39
N PRO A 372 0.57 -13.18 -3.18
CA PRO A 372 0.95 -14.29 -2.34
C PRO A 372 0.34 -15.59 -2.87
N TRP A 373 1.11 -16.65 -2.81
CA TRP A 373 0.65 -17.98 -3.20
C TRP A 373 1.03 -18.98 -2.13
N TYR A 374 0.03 -19.57 -1.51
CA TYR A 374 0.26 -20.71 -0.63
C TYR A 374 0.59 -21.94 -1.48
N MET A 375 1.76 -22.51 -1.26
CA MET A 375 2.24 -23.71 -1.91
C MET A 375 2.07 -24.87 -0.93
N PRO A 376 1.22 -25.87 -1.22
CA PRO A 376 0.89 -26.96 -0.28
C PRO A 376 2.14 -27.63 0.31
N GLY A 377 2.17 -27.77 1.64
CA GLY A 377 3.27 -28.34 2.39
C GLY A 377 4.56 -27.52 2.45
N GLN A 378 4.62 -26.34 1.79
CA GLN A 378 5.83 -25.50 1.74
C GLN A 378 5.63 -24.10 2.34
N GLY A 379 4.37 -23.59 2.41
CA GLY A 379 4.07 -22.25 2.89
C GLY A 379 3.86 -21.23 1.77
N PHE A 380 4.15 -19.97 2.03
CA PHE A 380 3.89 -18.87 1.12
C PHE A 380 5.11 -18.51 0.27
N LEU A 381 4.93 -18.49 -1.04
CA LEU A 381 5.80 -17.82 -1.98
C LEU A 381 5.09 -16.52 -2.42
N PHE A 382 5.67 -15.38 -2.08
CA PHE A 382 5.02 -14.09 -2.18
C PHE A 382 5.73 -13.17 -3.16
N LEU A 383 5.12 -12.93 -4.32
CA LEU A 383 5.56 -11.94 -5.30
C LEU A 383 4.92 -10.58 -5.00
N HIS A 384 5.72 -9.53 -5.02
CA HIS A 384 5.24 -8.16 -4.75
C HIS A 384 6.16 -7.11 -5.35
N THR A 385 5.65 -5.89 -5.48
CA THR A 385 6.48 -4.73 -5.77
C THR A 385 6.98 -4.14 -4.46
N TYR A 386 8.26 -3.75 -4.43
CA TYR A 386 8.86 -3.02 -3.33
C TYR A 386 9.52 -1.75 -3.86
N TYR A 387 9.13 -0.60 -3.31
CA TYR A 387 9.51 0.70 -3.84
C TYR A 387 10.85 1.24 -3.33
N LYS A 388 11.49 0.60 -2.35
CA LYS A 388 12.81 1.01 -1.89
C LYS A 388 13.86 0.62 -2.95
N GLY A 389 14.44 1.63 -3.59
CA GLY A 389 15.39 1.41 -4.69
C GLY A 389 14.74 1.24 -6.08
N GLY A 390 13.46 1.65 -6.23
CA GLY A 390 12.74 1.60 -7.50
C GLY A 390 11.55 0.66 -7.49
N ARG A 391 10.95 0.41 -8.65
CA ARG A 391 9.75 -0.43 -8.83
C ARG A 391 10.13 -1.85 -9.25
N GLY A 392 10.84 -2.57 -8.38
CA GLY A 392 11.29 -3.93 -8.67
C GLY A 392 10.25 -4.99 -8.36
N LEU A 393 10.24 -6.07 -9.14
CA LEU A 393 9.58 -7.32 -8.80
C LEU A 393 10.41 -8.05 -7.76
N ASN A 394 9.84 -8.26 -6.61
CA ASN A 394 10.49 -8.93 -5.48
C ASN A 394 9.73 -10.18 -5.07
N MET A 395 10.43 -11.06 -4.38
CA MET A 395 9.84 -12.23 -3.75
C MET A 395 10.28 -12.37 -2.29
N TRP A 396 9.41 -13.01 -1.53
CA TRP A 396 9.65 -13.55 -0.20
C TRP A 396 9.14 -14.97 -0.11
N THR A 397 9.65 -15.73 0.86
CA THR A 397 9.04 -17.00 1.29
C THR A 397 8.88 -17.03 2.79
N SER A 398 7.81 -17.68 3.25
CA SER A 398 7.52 -17.88 4.68
C SER A 398 6.65 -19.13 4.86
N GLN A 399 6.85 -19.83 5.97
CA GLN A 399 5.97 -20.95 6.35
C GLN A 399 4.77 -20.48 7.19
N ASP A 400 4.91 -19.36 7.92
CA ASP A 400 3.99 -18.93 8.97
C ASP A 400 3.51 -17.47 8.82
N CYS A 401 3.96 -16.77 7.80
CA CYS A 401 3.78 -15.32 7.59
C CYS A 401 4.30 -14.42 8.73
N LYS A 402 4.91 -14.96 9.78
CA LYS A 402 5.55 -14.20 10.86
C LYS A 402 7.02 -13.95 10.54
N THR A 403 7.69 -14.99 10.05
CA THR A 403 9.11 -14.94 9.69
C THR A 403 9.26 -15.05 8.18
N TRP A 404 9.87 -14.05 7.58
CA TRP A 404 10.10 -13.98 6.14
C TRP A 404 11.59 -14.12 5.82
N THR A 405 11.90 -14.83 4.73
CA THR A 405 13.26 -14.85 4.18
C THR A 405 13.71 -13.45 3.77
N LYS A 406 15.01 -13.27 3.51
CA LYS A 406 15.50 -12.02 2.94
C LYS A 406 14.80 -11.75 1.59
N ARG A 407 14.25 -10.53 1.43
CA ARG A 407 13.63 -10.10 0.17
C ARG A 407 14.63 -10.24 -0.98
N ARG A 408 14.21 -10.93 -2.05
CA ARG A 408 15.00 -11.14 -3.25
C ARG A 408 14.40 -10.38 -4.42
N LEU A 409 15.21 -9.53 -5.05
CA LEU A 409 14.85 -8.88 -6.31
C LEU A 409 14.91 -9.91 -7.43
N LEU A 410 13.83 -10.06 -8.18
CA LEU A 410 13.75 -10.94 -9.34
C LEU A 410 13.97 -10.19 -10.65
N SER A 411 13.40 -8.99 -10.77
CA SER A 411 13.56 -8.17 -11.97
C SER A 411 13.39 -6.68 -11.67
N HIS A 412 14.15 -5.86 -12.40
CA HIS A 412 14.03 -4.40 -12.45
C HIS A 412 14.58 -3.90 -13.78
N ILE A 413 13.81 -4.09 -14.85
CA ILE A 413 14.19 -3.65 -16.19
C ILE A 413 13.87 -2.16 -16.31
N GLU A 414 14.85 -1.33 -16.58
CA GLU A 414 14.78 0.14 -16.76
C GLU A 414 14.00 0.82 -15.61
N MET A 415 12.76 1.29 -15.82
CA MET A 415 11.96 1.95 -14.77
C MET A 415 11.07 0.96 -13.99
N GLY A 416 11.33 -0.34 -14.09
CA GLY A 416 10.55 -1.40 -13.44
C GLY A 416 9.40 -1.92 -14.29
N GLN A 417 8.51 -2.65 -13.68
CA GLN A 417 7.48 -3.43 -14.39
C GLN A 417 6.21 -3.59 -13.58
N TYR A 418 5.17 -4.08 -14.29
CA TYR A 418 4.02 -4.73 -13.69
C TYR A 418 4.00 -6.21 -14.04
N GLN A 419 3.52 -7.03 -13.12
CA GLN A 419 3.44 -8.48 -13.25
C GLN A 419 2.05 -9.01 -12.91
N VAL A 420 1.76 -10.19 -13.42
CA VAL A 420 0.69 -11.09 -12.97
C VAL A 420 1.28 -12.47 -12.81
N SER A 421 0.80 -13.23 -11.83
CA SER A 421 1.28 -14.58 -11.56
C SER A 421 0.12 -15.53 -11.30
N PHE A 422 0.36 -16.81 -11.50
CA PHE A 422 -0.58 -17.85 -11.13
C PHE A 422 0.15 -19.13 -10.74
N ARG A 423 -0.41 -19.82 -9.75
CA ARG A 423 0.09 -21.12 -9.30
C ARG A 423 -0.40 -22.22 -10.22
N GLY A 424 0.52 -22.97 -10.78
CA GLY A 424 0.25 -24.25 -11.45
C GLY A 424 0.51 -25.42 -10.53
N ASP A 425 0.40 -26.64 -11.06
CA ASP A 425 0.79 -27.84 -10.34
C ASP A 425 2.31 -27.87 -10.14
N GLY A 426 2.75 -27.89 -8.88
CA GLY A 426 4.16 -27.90 -8.48
C GLY A 426 4.99 -26.69 -8.89
N LYS A 427 4.37 -25.57 -9.36
CA LYS A 427 5.11 -24.39 -9.80
C LYS A 427 4.37 -23.07 -9.58
N LEU A 428 5.13 -21.99 -9.63
CA LEU A 428 4.62 -20.62 -9.74
C LEU A 428 5.23 -19.95 -10.96
N GLY A 429 4.38 -19.44 -11.87
CA GLY A 429 4.82 -18.63 -13.00
C GLY A 429 4.39 -17.18 -12.87
N THR A 430 5.16 -16.28 -13.44
CA THR A 430 4.86 -14.85 -13.51
C THR A 430 5.17 -14.29 -14.89
N ALA A 431 4.19 -13.57 -15.43
CA ALA A 431 4.36 -12.78 -16.65
C ALA A 431 4.46 -11.30 -16.29
N PHE A 432 5.31 -10.55 -16.97
CA PHE A 432 5.54 -9.14 -16.68
C PHE A 432 5.91 -8.36 -17.95
N ASN A 433 5.74 -7.04 -17.89
CA ASN A 433 6.17 -6.10 -18.91
C ASN A 433 7.35 -5.26 -18.42
N MET A 434 7.72 -4.20 -19.11
CA MET A 434 8.66 -3.20 -18.63
C MET A 434 8.17 -1.77 -18.90
N HIS A 435 8.70 -0.81 -18.15
CA HIS A 435 8.53 0.62 -18.37
C HIS A 435 9.80 1.19 -18.98
N PRO A 436 9.80 1.63 -20.27
CA PRO A 436 10.99 2.17 -20.92
C PRO A 436 11.51 3.44 -20.24
N ALA A 437 12.80 3.56 -20.10
CA ALA A 437 13.46 4.75 -19.60
C ALA A 437 13.10 6.00 -20.44
N GLY A 438 12.89 7.14 -19.76
CA GLY A 438 12.53 8.41 -20.39
C GLY A 438 11.11 8.53 -20.91
N LYS A 439 10.28 7.45 -20.89
CA LYS A 439 8.89 7.48 -21.36
C LYS A 439 7.84 7.48 -20.24
N GLY A 440 8.28 7.36 -18.99
CA GLY A 440 7.41 7.33 -17.82
C GLY A 440 6.56 6.07 -17.70
N LEU A 441 5.80 5.97 -16.61
CA LEU A 441 5.01 4.78 -16.24
C LEU A 441 3.74 4.55 -17.10
N ASN A 442 3.43 5.47 -17.98
CA ASN A 442 2.33 5.34 -18.93
C ASN A 442 2.67 4.39 -20.07
N TRP A 443 3.96 4.28 -20.43
CA TRP A 443 4.45 3.30 -21.36
C TRP A 443 4.79 2.00 -20.67
N ARG A 444 4.29 0.91 -21.23
CA ARG A 444 4.44 -0.47 -20.74
C ARG A 444 4.57 -1.36 -21.95
N THR A 445 5.72 -1.94 -22.15
CA THR A 445 5.98 -2.65 -23.39
C THR A 445 6.70 -3.96 -23.13
N ASN A 446 6.86 -4.76 -24.16
CA ASN A 446 7.41 -6.11 -24.13
C ASN A 446 6.66 -7.05 -23.17
N LEU A 447 6.75 -8.31 -23.44
CA LEU A 447 6.17 -9.38 -22.62
C LEU A 447 7.25 -10.34 -22.23
N TYR A 448 7.33 -10.65 -20.94
CA TYR A 448 8.28 -11.59 -20.34
C TYR A 448 7.55 -12.65 -19.54
N TYR A 449 8.17 -13.83 -19.40
CA TYR A 449 7.68 -14.90 -18.55
C TYR A 449 8.84 -15.64 -17.87
N MET A 450 8.66 -15.99 -16.61
CA MET A 450 9.54 -16.89 -15.87
C MET A 450 8.75 -17.70 -14.85
N GLU A 451 9.30 -18.86 -14.45
CA GLU A 451 8.67 -19.74 -13.47
C GLU A 451 9.68 -20.33 -12.50
N THR A 452 9.20 -20.79 -11.35
CA THR A 452 9.96 -21.57 -10.37
C THR A 452 9.23 -22.86 -10.03
N LYS A 453 9.97 -23.95 -9.84
CA LYS A 453 9.49 -25.29 -9.45
C LYS A 453 10.04 -25.75 -8.10
N ASP A 454 10.84 -24.91 -7.44
CA ASP A 454 11.58 -25.23 -6.22
C ASP A 454 11.38 -24.20 -5.11
N PHE A 455 10.15 -23.65 -5.03
CA PHE A 455 9.76 -22.64 -4.04
C PHE A 455 10.61 -21.36 -4.10
N GLY A 456 10.98 -20.93 -5.32
CA GLY A 456 11.70 -19.69 -5.56
C GLY A 456 13.20 -19.74 -5.36
N LYS A 457 13.79 -20.91 -5.13
CA LYS A 457 15.25 -21.07 -5.04
C LYS A 457 15.90 -20.74 -6.37
N THR A 458 15.38 -21.32 -7.45
CA THR A 458 15.76 -21.00 -8.83
C THR A 458 14.56 -20.53 -9.64
N TRP A 459 14.85 -19.75 -10.67
CA TRP A 459 13.89 -19.29 -11.64
C TRP A 459 14.40 -19.63 -13.04
N GLN A 460 13.50 -20.02 -13.90
CA GLN A 460 13.80 -20.50 -15.24
C GLN A 460 12.84 -19.94 -16.28
N THR A 461 13.23 -19.99 -17.53
CA THR A 461 12.34 -19.78 -18.68
C THR A 461 11.35 -20.94 -18.80
N VAL A 462 10.36 -20.81 -19.67
CA VAL A 462 9.33 -21.84 -19.91
C VAL A 462 9.93 -23.16 -20.43
N ASP A 463 11.03 -23.10 -21.19
CA ASP A 463 11.77 -24.25 -21.72
C ASP A 463 12.83 -24.80 -20.73
N GLY A 464 12.84 -24.31 -19.49
CA GLY A 464 13.66 -24.84 -18.40
C GLY A 464 15.07 -24.26 -18.28
N LYS A 465 15.43 -23.23 -19.06
CA LYS A 465 16.73 -22.58 -18.93
C LYS A 465 16.78 -21.72 -17.67
N THR A 466 17.72 -21.99 -16.79
CA THR A 466 17.92 -21.18 -15.55
C THR A 466 18.26 -19.74 -15.88
N LEU A 467 17.65 -18.82 -15.12
CA LEU A 467 17.82 -17.38 -15.27
C LEU A 467 18.80 -16.83 -14.22
N ASP A 468 19.70 -15.98 -14.69
CA ASP A 468 20.53 -15.15 -13.81
C ASP A 468 19.70 -14.01 -13.24
N LEU A 469 19.55 -13.96 -11.92
CA LEU A 469 18.73 -12.96 -11.22
C LEU A 469 19.58 -11.94 -10.45
N PRO A 470 19.17 -10.68 -10.41
CA PRO A 470 17.94 -10.12 -10.99
C PRO A 470 18.04 -9.86 -12.50
N ILE A 471 16.92 -10.00 -13.21
CA ILE A 471 16.81 -9.58 -14.61
C ILE A 471 16.83 -8.06 -14.67
N LEU A 472 17.85 -7.49 -15.30
CA LEU A 472 18.07 -6.03 -15.41
C LEU A 472 18.05 -5.51 -16.85
N LYS A 473 18.25 -6.39 -17.83
CA LYS A 473 18.31 -6.04 -19.25
C LYS A 473 17.02 -6.36 -19.95
N LYS A 474 16.60 -5.52 -20.91
CA LYS A 474 15.41 -5.78 -21.72
C LYS A 474 15.55 -7.02 -22.62
N ASP A 475 16.75 -7.21 -23.19
CA ASP A 475 17.07 -8.39 -23.97
C ASP A 475 17.61 -9.47 -23.04
N ASN A 476 16.78 -10.45 -22.73
CA ASN A 476 17.08 -11.54 -21.80
C ASN A 476 16.26 -12.80 -22.15
N PRO A 477 16.64 -13.99 -21.66
CA PRO A 477 15.99 -15.25 -22.04
C PRO A 477 14.51 -15.37 -21.64
N ALA A 478 14.01 -14.56 -20.72
CA ALA A 478 12.59 -14.56 -20.31
C ALA A 478 11.68 -13.79 -21.28
N LEU A 479 12.23 -13.18 -22.35
CA LEU A 479 11.46 -12.42 -23.33
C LEU A 479 10.54 -13.35 -24.13
N VAL A 480 9.22 -13.09 -24.06
CA VAL A 480 8.18 -13.79 -24.80
C VAL A 480 7.92 -13.10 -26.15
N ALA A 481 7.79 -11.76 -26.10
CA ALA A 481 7.53 -10.95 -27.28
C ALA A 481 8.06 -9.52 -27.14
N GLU A 482 8.68 -9.04 -28.20
CA GLU A 482 9.15 -7.67 -28.32
C GLU A 482 8.05 -6.79 -28.94
N TYR A 483 7.64 -5.76 -28.22
CA TYR A 483 6.61 -4.82 -28.65
C TYR A 483 7.10 -3.36 -28.70
N GLN A 484 8.29 -3.08 -28.14
CA GLN A 484 8.83 -1.72 -28.04
C GLN A 484 9.12 -1.12 -29.44
N SER A 485 9.74 -1.90 -30.32
CA SER A 485 10.05 -1.46 -31.70
C SER A 485 8.80 -1.21 -32.53
N LYS A 486 7.70 -1.90 -32.20
CA LYS A 486 6.39 -1.76 -32.83
C LYS A 486 5.56 -0.62 -32.22
N ALA A 487 6.12 0.17 -31.29
CA ALA A 487 5.44 1.23 -30.54
C ALA A 487 4.13 0.76 -29.90
N ARG A 488 4.08 -0.49 -29.36
CA ARG A 488 2.89 -1.05 -28.73
C ARG A 488 3.05 -1.12 -27.21
N ASN A 489 1.99 -0.73 -26.52
CA ASN A 489 1.83 -0.97 -25.08
C ASN A 489 1.30 -2.37 -24.81
N VAL A 490 1.71 -2.95 -23.67
CA VAL A 490 1.29 -4.27 -23.19
C VAL A 490 0.76 -4.15 -21.78
N TYR A 491 -0.51 -4.47 -21.59
CA TYR A 491 -1.21 -4.44 -20.30
C TYR A 491 -1.52 -5.86 -19.84
N MET A 492 -0.84 -6.29 -18.77
CA MET A 492 -0.99 -7.64 -18.20
C MET A 492 -2.40 -7.86 -17.66
N LYS A 493 -3.00 -9.03 -17.95
CA LYS A 493 -4.34 -9.40 -17.46
C LYS A 493 -4.30 -10.64 -16.59
N ASP A 494 -3.90 -11.78 -17.13
CA ASP A 494 -3.92 -13.05 -16.41
C ASP A 494 -2.82 -14.02 -16.91
N VAL A 495 -2.56 -15.05 -16.12
CA VAL A 495 -1.76 -16.23 -16.48
C VAL A 495 -2.55 -17.46 -16.09
N SER A 496 -2.60 -18.45 -16.97
CA SER A 496 -3.19 -19.77 -16.72
C SER A 496 -2.31 -20.85 -17.34
N TYR A 497 -2.69 -22.12 -17.19
CA TYR A 497 -1.92 -23.25 -17.71
C TYR A 497 -2.84 -24.26 -18.40
N ASP A 498 -2.32 -24.91 -19.45
CA ASP A 498 -2.96 -26.09 -20.06
C ASP A 498 -2.70 -27.35 -19.19
N SER A 499 -3.25 -28.49 -19.61
CA SER A 499 -3.12 -29.76 -18.87
C SER A 499 -1.68 -30.27 -18.75
N LYS A 500 -0.77 -29.79 -19.61
CA LYS A 500 0.67 -30.11 -19.58
C LYS A 500 1.47 -29.12 -18.72
N GLY A 501 0.78 -28.13 -18.15
CA GLY A 501 1.39 -27.05 -17.40
C GLY A 501 2.05 -25.96 -18.28
N ASN A 502 1.77 -25.90 -19.58
CA ASN A 502 2.28 -24.83 -20.42
C ASN A 502 1.53 -23.52 -20.11
N PRO A 503 2.22 -22.39 -19.94
CA PRO A 503 1.57 -21.13 -19.64
C PRO A 503 0.81 -20.56 -20.86
N ILE A 504 -0.32 -19.93 -20.53
CA ILE A 504 -1.13 -19.11 -21.42
C ILE A 504 -1.29 -17.75 -20.76
N ILE A 505 -0.72 -16.72 -21.37
CA ILE A 505 -0.69 -15.36 -20.83
C ILE A 505 -1.74 -14.53 -21.57
N LEU A 506 -2.57 -13.81 -20.84
CA LEU A 506 -3.55 -12.87 -21.39
C LEU A 506 -3.08 -11.44 -21.18
N VAL A 507 -3.06 -10.67 -22.27
CA VAL A 507 -2.70 -9.25 -22.26
C VAL A 507 -3.66 -8.43 -23.13
N VAL A 508 -3.66 -7.11 -22.92
CA VAL A 508 -4.22 -6.15 -23.89
C VAL A 508 -3.07 -5.36 -24.47
N THR A 509 -3.03 -5.28 -25.80
CA THR A 509 -2.07 -4.46 -26.54
C THR A 509 -2.76 -3.23 -27.14
N SER A 510 -2.05 -2.10 -27.23
CA SER A 510 -2.59 -0.85 -27.78
C SER A 510 -1.51 0.06 -28.36
N GLY A 511 -1.93 1.05 -29.17
CA GLY A 511 -1.04 2.06 -29.72
C GLY A 511 -0.59 3.13 -28.72
N GLY A 512 -1.23 3.22 -27.54
CA GLY A 512 -0.91 4.23 -26.54
C GLY A 512 -1.69 4.07 -25.25
N TYR A 513 -1.47 5.00 -24.31
CA TYR A 513 -2.00 4.91 -22.94
C TYR A 513 -3.24 5.78 -22.69
N ALA A 514 -3.49 6.79 -23.50
CA ALA A 514 -4.57 7.74 -23.27
C ALA A 514 -5.93 7.12 -23.56
N SER A 515 -6.94 7.50 -22.80
CA SER A 515 -8.35 7.19 -23.09
C SER A 515 -8.79 7.79 -24.42
N GLY A 516 -9.83 7.24 -25.02
CA GLY A 516 -10.35 7.70 -26.31
C GLY A 516 -9.86 6.87 -27.51
N PRO A 517 -10.47 7.06 -28.70
CA PRO A 517 -10.26 6.21 -29.87
C PRO A 517 -8.88 6.37 -30.54
N ALA A 518 -8.14 7.44 -30.24
CA ALA A 518 -6.84 7.72 -30.87
C ALA A 518 -5.79 6.61 -30.69
N ASN A 519 -5.97 5.73 -29.71
CA ASN A 519 -5.05 4.63 -29.41
C ASN A 519 -5.64 3.25 -29.72
N ASP A 520 -6.74 3.21 -30.46
CA ASP A 520 -7.33 1.96 -30.96
C ASP A 520 -6.43 1.30 -32.02
N PRO A 521 -6.55 -0.03 -32.14
CA PRO A 521 -7.36 -0.94 -31.35
C PRO A 521 -6.70 -1.29 -30.01
N ARG A 522 -7.52 -1.54 -28.96
CA ARG A 522 -7.14 -2.26 -27.72
C ARG A 522 -7.46 -3.71 -27.96
N THR A 523 -6.43 -4.48 -28.24
CA THR A 523 -6.59 -5.87 -28.66
C THR A 523 -6.25 -6.81 -27.53
N TRP A 524 -7.21 -7.64 -27.15
CA TRP A 524 -6.97 -8.76 -26.23
C TRP A 524 -6.18 -9.82 -26.98
N THR A 525 -5.10 -10.27 -26.38
CA THR A 525 -4.09 -11.13 -27.01
C THR A 525 -3.71 -12.24 -26.04
N THR A 526 -3.68 -13.47 -26.55
CA THR A 526 -3.15 -14.62 -25.84
C THR A 526 -1.73 -14.94 -26.33
N ALA A 527 -0.83 -15.30 -25.41
CA ALA A 527 0.47 -15.86 -25.72
C ALA A 527 0.55 -17.23 -25.02
N ARG A 528 0.50 -18.31 -25.80
CA ARG A 528 0.55 -19.70 -25.34
C ARG A 528 1.90 -20.32 -25.66
N TRP A 529 2.48 -21.02 -24.68
CA TRP A 529 3.61 -21.90 -24.96
C TRP A 529 3.13 -23.23 -25.55
N THR A 530 3.62 -23.60 -26.74
CA THR A 530 3.20 -24.82 -27.44
C THR A 530 3.97 -26.06 -27.00
N GLY A 531 5.04 -25.88 -26.21
CA GLY A 531 6.06 -26.88 -25.89
C GLY A 531 7.39 -26.63 -26.60
N SER A 532 7.39 -25.78 -27.64
CA SER A 532 8.59 -25.43 -28.42
C SER A 532 8.71 -23.93 -28.72
N GLU A 533 7.59 -23.22 -28.84
CA GLU A 533 7.56 -21.81 -29.20
C GLU A 533 6.34 -21.09 -28.58
N TRP A 534 6.38 -19.78 -28.56
CA TRP A 534 5.25 -18.94 -28.17
C TRP A 534 4.32 -18.69 -29.37
N ASP A 535 3.10 -19.19 -29.27
CA ASP A 535 2.01 -18.91 -30.21
C ASP A 535 1.21 -17.69 -29.68
N ILE A 536 1.31 -16.57 -30.39
CA ILE A 536 0.73 -15.28 -29.98
C ILE A 536 -0.40 -14.93 -30.93
N ARG A 537 -1.63 -14.82 -30.40
CA ARG A 537 -2.83 -14.59 -31.20
C ARG A 537 -3.69 -13.48 -30.63
N GLU A 538 -4.23 -12.66 -31.54
CA GLU A 538 -5.26 -11.69 -31.22
C GLU A 538 -6.59 -12.42 -31.00
N ALA A 539 -7.34 -12.04 -29.94
CA ALA A 539 -8.64 -12.63 -29.62
C ALA A 539 -9.79 -11.73 -30.09
N PHE A 540 -9.95 -10.61 -29.44
CA PHE A 540 -11.00 -9.62 -29.70
C PHE A 540 -10.55 -8.24 -29.23
N LYS A 541 -11.42 -7.23 -29.34
CA LYS A 541 -11.12 -5.83 -29.01
C LYS A 541 -12.02 -5.33 -27.91
N SER A 542 -11.54 -4.33 -27.16
CA SER A 542 -12.32 -3.49 -26.25
C SER A 542 -11.91 -2.03 -26.43
N ASP A 543 -12.43 -1.13 -25.62
CA ASP A 543 -12.21 0.31 -25.78
C ASP A 543 -11.25 0.92 -24.75
N ASN A 544 -10.76 0.13 -23.76
CA ASN A 544 -9.83 0.64 -22.76
C ASN A 544 -8.71 -0.34 -22.40
N ASN A 545 -7.52 0.21 -22.15
CA ASN A 545 -6.34 -0.56 -21.73
C ASN A 545 -6.50 -1.25 -20.37
N TYR A 546 -7.39 -0.75 -19.54
CA TYR A 546 -7.64 -1.27 -18.18
C TYR A 546 -8.84 -2.21 -18.11
N ASP A 547 -9.48 -2.51 -19.24
CA ASP A 547 -10.46 -3.59 -19.29
C ASP A 547 -9.77 -4.87 -18.86
N THR A 548 -10.31 -5.51 -17.85
CA THR A 548 -9.66 -6.65 -17.21
C THR A 548 -10.66 -7.75 -16.95
N GLY A 549 -10.28 -8.93 -17.38
CA GLY A 549 -10.99 -10.18 -17.10
C GLY A 549 -10.00 -11.34 -17.05
N PRO A 550 -10.36 -12.44 -16.37
CA PRO A 550 -9.55 -13.64 -16.27
C PRO A 550 -9.65 -14.53 -17.51
N LEU A 551 -8.64 -15.39 -17.65
CA LEU A 551 -8.62 -16.49 -18.60
C LEU A 551 -8.88 -17.81 -17.87
N TYR A 552 -9.94 -18.51 -18.23
CA TYR A 552 -10.24 -19.86 -17.78
C TYR A 552 -9.78 -20.85 -18.85
N VAL A 553 -8.96 -21.81 -18.47
CA VAL A 553 -8.53 -22.93 -19.33
C VAL A 553 -9.31 -24.15 -18.89
N GLU A 554 -10.43 -24.43 -19.58
CA GLU A 554 -11.36 -25.52 -19.26
C GLU A 554 -10.90 -26.86 -19.82
N SER A 555 -10.14 -26.80 -20.92
CA SER A 555 -9.38 -27.93 -21.51
C SER A 555 -8.22 -27.38 -22.36
N ASP A 556 -7.41 -28.24 -22.94
CA ASP A 556 -6.30 -27.82 -23.81
C ASP A 556 -6.75 -27.01 -25.03
N THR A 557 -7.99 -27.17 -25.45
CA THR A 557 -8.56 -26.45 -26.60
C THR A 557 -9.67 -25.48 -26.24
N THR A 558 -10.34 -25.67 -25.11
CA THR A 558 -11.50 -24.85 -24.72
C THR A 558 -11.08 -23.86 -23.64
N TRP A 559 -11.10 -22.57 -23.99
CA TRP A 559 -10.78 -21.49 -23.07
C TRP A 559 -11.91 -20.48 -23.05
N ARG A 560 -12.05 -19.80 -21.90
CA ARG A 560 -13.08 -18.78 -21.69
C ARG A 560 -12.43 -17.50 -21.17
N ILE A 561 -12.94 -16.35 -21.64
CA ILE A 561 -12.65 -15.03 -21.07
C ILE A 561 -13.97 -14.37 -20.71
N ILE A 562 -14.04 -13.82 -19.50
CA ILE A 562 -15.18 -13.02 -19.03
C ILE A 562 -14.64 -11.62 -18.70
N GLY A 563 -15.16 -10.58 -19.33
CA GLY A 563 -14.64 -9.24 -19.10
C GLY A 563 -15.48 -8.13 -19.73
N PRO A 564 -15.20 -6.87 -19.36
CA PRO A 564 -15.89 -5.71 -19.89
C PRO A 564 -15.37 -5.40 -21.31
N THR A 565 -15.88 -6.11 -22.30
CA THR A 565 -15.41 -6.02 -23.67
C THR A 565 -16.41 -5.38 -24.61
N GLN A 566 -17.61 -5.05 -24.10
CA GLN A 566 -18.62 -4.30 -24.84
C GLN A 566 -18.71 -2.87 -24.29
N PRO A 567 -19.01 -1.87 -25.13
CA PRO A 567 -19.12 -0.49 -24.68
C PRO A 567 -20.15 -0.35 -23.55
N GLY A 568 -19.76 0.34 -22.49
CA GLY A 568 -20.63 0.70 -21.38
C GLY A 568 -21.14 2.15 -21.49
N PRO A 569 -21.88 2.63 -20.47
CA PRO A 569 -22.41 3.99 -20.47
C PRO A 569 -21.34 5.10 -20.43
N GLN A 570 -20.10 4.76 -20.05
CA GLN A 570 -18.96 5.67 -20.12
C GLN A 570 -17.88 5.08 -21.05
N PRO A 571 -18.07 5.11 -22.38
CA PRO A 571 -17.15 4.50 -23.34
C PRO A 571 -15.75 5.14 -23.25
N TYR A 572 -14.74 4.34 -23.53
CA TYR A 572 -13.30 4.67 -23.41
C TYR A 572 -12.79 4.95 -21.99
N ASN A 573 -13.61 4.89 -20.95
CA ASN A 573 -13.16 4.75 -19.58
C ASN A 573 -13.00 3.25 -19.23
N PRO A 574 -12.22 2.88 -18.21
CA PRO A 574 -12.10 1.49 -17.78
C PRO A 574 -13.46 0.84 -17.52
N GLY A 575 -13.64 -0.38 -18.06
CA GLY A 575 -14.88 -1.10 -17.91
C GLY A 575 -15.88 -0.87 -19.05
N GLY A 576 -17.05 -1.47 -18.90
CA GLY A 576 -18.13 -1.45 -19.89
C GLY A 576 -19.16 -2.52 -19.56
N GLU A 577 -19.81 -3.07 -20.56
CA GLU A 577 -20.68 -4.23 -20.39
C GLU A 577 -19.88 -5.53 -20.42
N ILE A 578 -20.22 -6.44 -19.52
CA ILE A 578 -19.55 -7.74 -19.41
C ILE A 578 -20.00 -8.67 -20.50
N ALA A 579 -19.04 -9.28 -21.20
CA ALA A 579 -19.30 -10.34 -22.15
C ALA A 579 -18.45 -11.58 -21.84
N MET A 580 -18.95 -12.72 -22.29
CA MET A 580 -18.30 -14.02 -22.23
C MET A 580 -17.86 -14.46 -23.62
N TRP A 581 -16.58 -14.71 -23.75
CA TRP A 581 -15.94 -15.19 -24.96
C TRP A 581 -15.44 -16.61 -24.79
N LEU A 582 -15.60 -17.44 -25.80
CA LEU A 582 -15.18 -18.83 -25.83
C LEU A 582 -14.33 -19.11 -27.06
N THR A 583 -13.30 -19.90 -26.88
CA THR A 583 -12.59 -20.60 -27.95
C THR A 583 -12.69 -22.11 -27.74
N LYS A 584 -12.70 -22.88 -28.82
CA LYS A 584 -12.67 -24.37 -28.82
C LYS A 584 -11.47 -24.94 -29.57
N ASP A 585 -10.55 -24.09 -30.00
CA ASP A 585 -9.39 -24.41 -30.82
C ASP A 585 -8.10 -23.76 -30.30
N ALA A 586 -7.96 -23.71 -28.96
CA ALA A 586 -6.78 -23.21 -28.28
C ALA A 586 -6.41 -21.76 -28.65
N GLY A 587 -7.44 -20.90 -28.78
CA GLY A 587 -7.27 -19.47 -29.03
C GLY A 587 -7.15 -19.07 -30.51
N ALA A 588 -7.33 -19.99 -31.44
CA ALA A 588 -7.28 -19.65 -32.87
C ALA A 588 -8.49 -18.80 -33.30
N HIS A 589 -9.68 -19.14 -32.81
CA HIS A 589 -10.90 -18.36 -33.03
C HIS A 589 -11.64 -18.13 -31.72
N TRP A 590 -12.23 -16.95 -31.56
CA TRP A 590 -13.00 -16.56 -30.41
C TRP A 590 -14.40 -16.12 -30.81
N GLU A 591 -15.40 -16.62 -30.10
CA GLU A 591 -16.81 -16.28 -30.28
C GLU A 591 -17.35 -15.65 -29.00
N MET A 592 -18.08 -14.54 -29.09
CA MET A 592 -18.86 -14.00 -27.98
C MET A 592 -20.12 -14.86 -27.80
N VAL A 593 -20.07 -15.74 -26.81
CA VAL A 593 -21.18 -16.69 -26.54
C VAL A 593 -22.30 -16.10 -25.71
N LYS A 594 -22.01 -15.01 -24.96
CA LYS A 594 -23.02 -14.33 -24.15
C LYS A 594 -22.62 -12.90 -23.85
N GLN A 595 -23.53 -11.96 -24.07
CA GLN A 595 -23.48 -10.65 -23.43
C GLN A 595 -24.16 -10.82 -22.06
N MET A 596 -23.40 -10.60 -20.98
CA MET A 596 -23.81 -10.92 -19.62
C MET A 596 -24.51 -9.75 -18.93
N THR A 597 -24.12 -8.51 -19.27
CA THR A 597 -24.79 -7.29 -18.80
C THR A 597 -25.11 -6.39 -20.00
N ALA A 598 -26.18 -5.60 -19.90
CA ALA A 598 -26.62 -4.67 -20.93
C ALA A 598 -27.40 -3.53 -20.30
N ASN A 599 -27.35 -2.35 -20.91
CA ASN A 599 -28.05 -1.15 -20.46
C ASN A 599 -27.75 -0.77 -19.01
N SER A 600 -26.54 -1.03 -18.56
CA SER A 600 -26.11 -0.78 -17.19
C SER A 600 -26.06 0.71 -16.88
N GLU A 601 -26.31 1.08 -15.64
CA GLU A 601 -26.18 2.47 -15.17
C GLU A 601 -24.72 2.93 -15.15
N PHE A 602 -23.80 2.01 -14.81
CA PHE A 602 -22.37 2.27 -14.68
C PHE A 602 -21.54 1.23 -15.44
N ASN A 603 -20.27 1.56 -15.71
CA ASN A 603 -19.32 0.62 -16.26
C ASN A 603 -19.04 -0.50 -15.25
N HIS A 604 -19.16 -1.75 -15.67
CA HIS A 604 -18.65 -2.91 -14.95
C HIS A 604 -17.15 -3.04 -15.15
N THR A 605 -16.38 -3.28 -14.08
CA THR A 605 -14.92 -3.29 -14.14
C THR A 605 -14.33 -4.53 -13.49
N TYR A 606 -13.23 -5.02 -14.08
CA TYR A 606 -12.25 -5.87 -13.41
C TYR A 606 -12.80 -7.21 -12.88
N VAL A 607 -13.33 -8.03 -13.75
CA VAL A 607 -13.73 -9.40 -13.39
C VAL A 607 -12.53 -10.18 -12.82
N ARG A 608 -12.75 -10.83 -11.67
CA ARG A 608 -11.78 -11.69 -10.99
C ARG A 608 -12.28 -13.11 -10.91
N ARG A 609 -11.46 -14.09 -11.28
CA ARG A 609 -11.77 -15.49 -11.07
C ARG A 609 -11.35 -15.94 -9.67
N PRO A 610 -12.13 -16.81 -9.01
CA PRO A 610 -11.64 -17.55 -7.86
C PRO A 610 -10.49 -18.49 -8.25
N VAL A 611 -9.56 -18.70 -7.35
CA VAL A 611 -8.68 -19.88 -7.44
C VAL A 611 -9.57 -21.11 -7.25
N ASN A 612 -9.45 -22.10 -8.15
CA ASN A 612 -10.31 -23.28 -8.22
C ASN A 612 -11.81 -22.93 -8.40
N ALA A 613 -12.12 -21.98 -9.31
CA ALA A 613 -13.49 -21.52 -9.55
C ALA A 613 -14.47 -22.67 -9.75
N GLN A 614 -15.66 -22.55 -9.17
CA GLN A 614 -16.74 -23.51 -9.27
C GLN A 614 -17.87 -22.98 -10.17
N PRO A 615 -18.65 -23.86 -10.81
CA PRO A 615 -19.64 -23.46 -11.81
C PRO A 615 -20.69 -22.46 -11.32
N ASP A 616 -21.05 -22.46 -10.05
CA ASP A 616 -22.08 -21.58 -9.46
C ASP A 616 -21.52 -20.27 -8.90
N PHE A 617 -20.17 -20.13 -8.73
CA PHE A 617 -19.50 -18.89 -8.42
C PHE A 617 -18.19 -18.79 -9.23
N TYR A 618 -18.28 -18.22 -10.43
CA TYR A 618 -17.24 -18.32 -11.44
C TYR A 618 -16.39 -17.06 -11.57
N GLY A 619 -16.98 -15.89 -11.37
CA GLY A 619 -16.27 -14.59 -11.39
C GLY A 619 -16.95 -13.58 -10.49
N ILE A 620 -16.17 -12.62 -9.98
CA ILE A 620 -16.63 -11.51 -9.13
C ILE A 620 -16.09 -10.18 -9.68
N TRP A 621 -16.90 -9.12 -9.63
CA TRP A 621 -16.51 -7.77 -10.06
C TRP A 621 -17.37 -6.68 -9.40
N ALA A 622 -17.10 -5.42 -9.78
CA ALA A 622 -17.87 -4.27 -9.33
C ALA A 622 -18.16 -3.30 -10.47
N ASP A 623 -19.17 -2.47 -10.28
CA ASP A 623 -19.52 -1.36 -11.18
C ASP A 623 -19.21 0.01 -10.57
N GLY A 624 -19.29 1.06 -11.37
CA GLY A 624 -19.22 2.45 -10.97
C GLY A 624 -19.06 3.39 -12.15
N HIS A 625 -19.22 4.69 -11.91
CA HIS A 625 -19.20 5.70 -12.96
C HIS A 625 -17.77 6.08 -13.35
N GLY A 626 -17.37 5.85 -14.60
CA GLY A 626 -16.00 6.06 -15.10
C GLY A 626 -15.48 7.49 -15.01
N ARG A 627 -16.35 8.52 -14.90
CA ARG A 627 -16.01 9.94 -15.02
C ARG A 627 -16.32 10.80 -13.79
N GLN A 628 -16.84 10.20 -12.72
CA GLN A 628 -17.15 10.91 -11.47
C GLN A 628 -17.18 9.95 -10.26
N PRO A 629 -17.15 10.49 -9.02
CA PRO A 629 -17.45 9.69 -7.83
C PRO A 629 -18.81 9.01 -7.95
N SER A 630 -18.91 7.77 -7.52
CA SER A 630 -20.18 7.04 -7.52
C SER A 630 -20.18 5.95 -6.46
N LYS A 631 -21.35 5.38 -6.19
CA LYS A 631 -21.48 4.08 -5.53
C LYS A 631 -20.79 3.01 -6.40
N SER A 632 -20.43 1.91 -5.78
CA SER A 632 -19.89 0.73 -6.44
C SER A 632 -20.58 -0.52 -5.89
N ARG A 633 -21.34 -1.17 -6.75
CA ARG A 633 -22.06 -2.42 -6.42
C ARG A 633 -21.21 -3.61 -6.79
N LEU A 634 -21.38 -4.71 -6.10
CA LEU A 634 -20.64 -5.95 -6.34
C LEU A 634 -21.52 -6.98 -7.01
N TYR A 635 -20.90 -7.72 -7.92
CA TYR A 635 -21.55 -8.75 -8.72
C TYR A 635 -20.71 -10.01 -8.75
N TYR A 636 -21.38 -11.15 -8.91
CA TYR A 636 -20.71 -12.38 -9.32
C TYR A 636 -21.51 -13.05 -10.45
N CYS A 637 -20.89 -14.00 -11.13
CA CYS A 637 -21.56 -14.82 -12.13
C CYS A 637 -21.33 -16.31 -11.89
N ASN A 638 -22.21 -17.11 -12.47
CA ASN A 638 -21.98 -18.53 -12.65
C ASN A 638 -21.28 -18.83 -14.01
N GLN A 639 -20.90 -20.07 -14.24
CA GLN A 639 -20.22 -20.49 -15.47
C GLN A 639 -21.13 -20.35 -16.72
N ALA A 640 -22.45 -20.44 -16.55
CA ALA A 640 -23.43 -20.22 -17.60
C ALA A 640 -23.60 -18.74 -17.99
N GLY A 641 -22.96 -17.83 -17.22
CA GLY A 641 -23.00 -16.39 -17.43
C GLY A 641 -24.25 -15.71 -16.89
N ASP A 642 -24.98 -16.33 -15.98
CA ASP A 642 -26.00 -15.62 -15.20
C ASP A 642 -25.29 -14.70 -14.19
N VAL A 643 -25.80 -13.48 -14.07
CA VAL A 643 -25.24 -12.43 -13.22
C VAL A 643 -26.08 -12.26 -11.96
N PHE A 644 -25.38 -12.10 -10.84
CA PHE A 644 -26.00 -11.91 -9.53
C PHE A 644 -25.42 -10.66 -8.87
N ARG A 645 -26.30 -9.80 -8.35
CA ARG A 645 -25.93 -8.60 -7.59
C ARG A 645 -25.93 -8.89 -6.10
N LEU A 646 -24.86 -8.57 -5.41
CA LEU A 646 -24.77 -8.65 -3.95
C LEU A 646 -25.57 -7.50 -3.33
N PRO A 647 -26.38 -7.75 -2.27
CA PRO A 647 -27.27 -6.74 -1.72
C PRO A 647 -26.53 -5.64 -0.94
N GLU A 648 -26.96 -4.40 -1.14
CA GLU A 648 -26.43 -3.24 -0.41
C GLU A 648 -26.89 -3.21 1.06
N VAL A 649 -27.94 -3.94 1.42
CA VAL A 649 -28.43 -4.04 2.80
C VAL A 649 -28.53 -5.51 3.19
N VAL A 650 -27.88 -5.88 4.29
CA VAL A 650 -27.83 -7.24 4.84
C VAL A 650 -28.00 -7.18 6.35
N THR A 651 -29.10 -7.73 6.86
CA THR A 651 -29.38 -7.85 8.30
C THR A 651 -29.13 -9.26 8.81
N GLU A 652 -29.33 -10.26 7.96
CA GLU A 652 -29.19 -11.67 8.30
C GLU A 652 -27.75 -12.17 8.13
N PRO A 653 -27.34 -13.24 8.83
CA PRO A 653 -26.00 -13.82 8.68
C PRO A 653 -25.69 -14.32 7.26
N MET A 654 -26.71 -14.77 6.53
CA MET A 654 -26.61 -15.27 5.16
C MET A 654 -27.72 -14.64 4.30
N VAL A 655 -27.38 -14.29 3.08
CA VAL A 655 -28.31 -13.63 2.16
C VAL A 655 -28.23 -14.24 0.77
N LYS A 656 -29.35 -14.26 0.05
CA LYS A 656 -29.37 -14.63 -1.36
C LYS A 656 -29.12 -13.40 -2.21
N ALA A 657 -28.20 -13.53 -3.17
CA ALA A 657 -27.96 -12.48 -4.15
C ALA A 657 -29.13 -12.38 -5.15
N GLU A 658 -29.33 -11.19 -5.67
CA GLU A 658 -30.36 -10.92 -6.67
C GLU A 658 -29.84 -11.35 -8.06
N LYS A 659 -30.56 -12.29 -8.71
CA LYS A 659 -30.28 -12.64 -10.11
C LYS A 659 -30.75 -11.47 -10.99
N LEU A 660 -29.86 -11.01 -11.87
CA LEU A 660 -30.23 -10.03 -12.90
C LEU A 660 -30.76 -10.75 -14.14
N ASP A 661 -31.74 -10.12 -14.80
CA ASP A 661 -32.39 -10.66 -16.00
C ASP A 661 -31.49 -10.52 -17.24
#